data_db4175622f8977dfe65f76867b5aa198
#
_entry.id   db4175622f8977dfe65f76867b5aa198
#
_cell.length_a   1.000
_cell.length_b   1.000
_cell.length_c   1.000
_cell.angle_alpha   90.00
_cell.angle_beta   90.00
_cell.angle_gamma   90.00
#
_symmetry.space_group_name_H-M   'P 1'
#
loop_
_entity.id
_entity.type
_entity.pdbx_description
1 polymer ?
#
loop_
_entity_poly.entity_id
_entity_poly.type
_entity_poly.pdbx_seq_one_letter_code
_entity_poly.pdbx_strand_id
1 'polypeptide(L)'
;MKKLFLLDAYALIFRAYFAFARNPRVTSKGLDTSAVYGFLLALLDVMEKEKPSHLAVVFDVGGSEVREQLYPAYKAHRDETPEGIKVAVPYIHKLMAAMRIPAIGVPGYEADDVIGTLAHQAERAGFEVFMMTPDKDFGQLVTEKVKMYKPARGGEPAEVLGPNEVCAKWGIERVDQVIDILGLMGDAVDNIPGIAGVGEKTAAKLLAEYGTLENVLAHGDQISGKLGERVREHAEMARLSRVLATILVDAPIELDEADLVREPADEEALRALLDELEIRSLARRLLPSAARPEPQESAPEPRTQPVKAATSQMDLFGLGDEAEPLAHAAAAPGGSAATQPHAYVLIDSLEAAKALARSLEGLTELAFDTETTGLDALEAEMVGFSLSWEAHTAYYVALPADRGEAQAWLELYRARWEDPGMTWIGHNLKYDYQILANYGIRLTGTLRDTMLAHYLIEPDQRHGMDALAQNYLGYTPISIEALIGPKGKNQKSMRDVPAAEVAEYAAEDADVTWQLHEAFKPKLAEAGLEGVLHDLEAPLVPVLADMERAGMAVDLEGLARYSVELGEDSARLEAEVRELAGVDFNLGSPKQLGEVLFDRLKLDPKAKKTKTGQYATGEEVLENFRSAHPIVDKLLEWRQVGKLKSTYVDALPELVNPRTGRIHTTFNQAVAATGRLSSTNPNLQNIPVRTERGQRVRDLFVAGGPDRVLLSADYSQIELRVIASMSGDSGMIDAFLSGEDIHAATASKVFGVPLGEVTREQRSQAKTVNFGIIYGVSAFGLSQQSSLSRTEAKEVIGQYFATYPGIKKYIDDQVAAARAKGYVETLLGRRRYLRDIDSRNQAVRGHSERNAINAPIQGTAADIVKLAMIRIHDRLQRDGFASPMILQVHDELVFDAYSSEVEALRAVVKAEMEAAFTLKVPLVAETGVGRTWLQAH
;
A
#
# COMPACT_ATOMS: atom_id res chain seq x y z
N MET A 1 -22.00 28.47 -25.51
CA MET A 1 -22.93 27.31 -25.51
C MET A 1 -23.28 27.03 -24.07
N LYS A 2 -24.57 26.81 -23.71
CA LYS A 2 -24.91 26.43 -22.33
C LYS A 2 -24.39 25.03 -22.05
N LYS A 3 -23.60 24.85 -20.99
CA LYS A 3 -22.95 23.59 -20.60
C LYS A 3 -23.51 23.12 -19.27
N LEU A 4 -24.23 22.01 -19.25
CA LEU A 4 -24.81 21.41 -18.05
C LEU A 4 -24.06 20.13 -17.63
N PHE A 5 -23.66 20.06 -16.37
CA PHE A 5 -23.19 18.84 -15.74
C PHE A 5 -24.22 18.28 -14.76
N LEU A 6 -24.60 17.02 -14.95
CA LEU A 6 -25.44 16.25 -14.04
C LEU A 6 -24.59 15.15 -13.41
N LEU A 7 -24.40 15.22 -12.09
CA LEU A 7 -23.53 14.33 -11.34
C LEU A 7 -24.34 13.25 -10.62
N ASP A 8 -24.02 11.99 -10.85
CA ASP A 8 -24.55 10.86 -10.10
C ASP A 8 -23.85 10.81 -8.71
N ALA A 9 -24.60 11.17 -7.67
CA ALA A 9 -24.07 11.33 -6.33
C ALA A 9 -23.51 10.01 -5.78
N TYR A 10 -24.33 8.95 -5.78
CA TYR A 10 -23.92 7.69 -5.14
C TYR A 10 -22.79 7.01 -5.88
N ALA A 11 -22.79 7.01 -7.21
CA ALA A 11 -21.69 6.45 -7.98
C ALA A 11 -20.34 7.13 -7.65
N LEU A 12 -20.36 8.47 -7.48
CA LEU A 12 -19.16 9.23 -7.09
C LEU A 12 -18.78 9.02 -5.62
N ILE A 13 -19.75 8.94 -4.70
CA ILE A 13 -19.54 8.72 -3.27
C ILE A 13 -18.93 7.32 -3.02
N PHE A 14 -19.51 6.27 -3.63
CA PHE A 14 -18.99 4.92 -3.54
C PHE A 14 -17.57 4.83 -4.11
N ARG A 15 -17.34 5.43 -5.27
CA ARG A 15 -16.01 5.51 -5.88
C ARG A 15 -15.02 6.18 -4.94
N ALA A 16 -15.39 7.32 -4.34
CA ALA A 16 -14.55 8.04 -3.40
C ALA A 16 -14.25 7.21 -2.14
N TYR A 17 -15.27 6.61 -1.54
CA TYR A 17 -15.12 5.76 -0.36
C TYR A 17 -14.13 4.61 -0.59
N PHE A 18 -14.29 3.86 -1.70
CA PHE A 18 -13.41 2.75 -2.00
C PHE A 18 -12.00 3.16 -2.44
N ALA A 19 -11.83 4.35 -3.01
CA ALA A 19 -10.51 4.89 -3.33
C ALA A 19 -9.66 5.12 -2.06
N PHE A 20 -10.30 5.47 -0.95
CA PHE A 20 -9.66 5.69 0.34
C PHE A 20 -9.78 4.51 1.31
N ALA A 21 -10.36 3.37 0.91
CA ALA A 21 -10.63 2.24 1.80
C ALA A 21 -9.37 1.67 2.49
N ARG A 22 -8.21 1.78 1.85
CA ARG A 22 -6.92 1.34 2.42
C ARG A 22 -6.25 2.40 3.31
N ASN A 23 -6.58 3.66 3.11
CA ASN A 23 -6.03 4.78 3.87
C ASN A 23 -7.12 5.84 4.09
N PRO A 24 -8.06 5.61 5.01
CA PRO A 24 -9.20 6.49 5.23
C PRO A 24 -8.74 7.83 5.83
N ARG A 25 -9.39 8.91 5.37
CA ARG A 25 -9.24 10.24 5.97
C ARG A 25 -10.18 10.36 7.16
N VAL A 26 -9.61 10.49 8.33
CA VAL A 26 -10.38 10.55 9.58
C VAL A 26 -10.02 11.84 10.30
N THR A 27 -11.04 12.58 10.79
CA THR A 27 -10.82 13.77 11.60
C THR A 27 -10.20 13.41 12.96
N SER A 28 -9.66 14.39 13.66
CA SER A 28 -9.17 14.25 15.03
C SER A 28 -10.21 13.67 16.00
N LYS A 29 -11.50 13.78 15.66
CA LYS A 29 -12.65 13.25 16.41
C LYS A 29 -13.12 11.87 15.96
N GLY A 30 -12.40 11.24 15.04
CA GLY A 30 -12.72 9.89 14.55
C GLY A 30 -13.77 9.82 13.45
N LEU A 31 -14.18 10.93 12.84
CA LEU A 31 -15.14 10.96 11.74
C LEU A 31 -14.44 10.62 10.42
N ASP A 32 -14.89 9.57 9.72
CA ASP A 32 -14.38 9.23 8.38
C ASP A 32 -14.90 10.24 7.34
N THR A 33 -14.00 11.03 6.78
CA THR A 33 -14.28 12.04 5.76
C THR A 33 -13.85 11.64 4.36
N SER A 34 -13.39 10.39 4.17
CA SER A 34 -12.85 9.87 2.91
C SER A 34 -13.80 10.04 1.72
N ALA A 35 -15.06 9.63 1.90
CA ALA A 35 -16.08 9.73 0.86
C ALA A 35 -16.41 11.20 0.53
N VAL A 36 -16.52 12.05 1.56
CA VAL A 36 -16.78 13.49 1.40
C VAL A 36 -15.64 14.16 0.65
N TYR A 37 -14.41 13.89 1.08
CA TYR A 37 -13.21 14.45 0.46
C TYR A 37 -13.07 14.09 -1.01
N GLY A 38 -13.18 12.79 -1.32
CA GLY A 38 -13.06 12.34 -2.71
C GLY A 38 -14.21 12.80 -3.61
N PHE A 39 -15.42 12.93 -3.07
CA PHE A 39 -16.54 13.51 -3.78
C PHE A 39 -16.30 15.00 -4.10
N LEU A 40 -15.89 15.79 -3.10
CA LEU A 40 -15.54 17.20 -3.30
C LEU A 40 -14.41 17.40 -4.30
N LEU A 41 -13.41 16.52 -4.26
CA LEU A 41 -12.29 16.58 -5.21
C LEU A 41 -12.78 16.39 -6.66
N ALA A 42 -13.63 15.39 -6.91
CA ALA A 42 -14.21 15.14 -8.23
C ALA A 42 -15.10 16.31 -8.71
N LEU A 43 -15.88 16.88 -7.80
CA LEU A 43 -16.73 18.05 -8.09
C LEU A 43 -15.91 19.28 -8.44
N LEU A 44 -14.86 19.58 -7.66
CA LEU A 44 -13.95 20.70 -7.92
C LEU A 44 -13.24 20.57 -9.25
N ASP A 45 -12.76 19.38 -9.57
CA ASP A 45 -12.11 19.11 -10.85
C ASP A 45 -12.98 19.48 -12.04
N VAL A 46 -14.27 19.13 -11.99
CA VAL A 46 -15.23 19.52 -13.04
C VAL A 46 -15.45 21.03 -13.03
N MET A 47 -15.63 21.63 -11.87
CA MET A 47 -15.88 23.07 -11.76
C MET A 47 -14.72 23.91 -12.29
N GLU A 48 -13.49 23.50 -12.11
CA GLU A 48 -12.29 24.22 -12.51
C GLU A 48 -11.89 23.96 -13.97
N LYS A 49 -11.92 22.70 -14.40
CA LYS A 49 -11.45 22.29 -15.74
C LYS A 49 -12.52 22.51 -16.81
N GLU A 50 -13.75 22.11 -16.53
CA GLU A 50 -14.84 22.13 -17.48
C GLU A 50 -15.65 23.43 -17.44
N LYS A 51 -15.60 24.15 -16.33
CA LYS A 51 -16.26 25.44 -16.09
C LYS A 51 -17.74 25.45 -16.55
N PRO A 52 -18.54 24.50 -16.03
CA PRO A 52 -19.93 24.40 -16.44
C PRO A 52 -20.71 25.67 -16.11
N SER A 53 -21.62 26.06 -16.99
CA SER A 53 -22.55 27.18 -16.72
C SER A 53 -23.68 26.75 -15.78
N HIS A 54 -24.06 25.46 -15.83
CA HIS A 54 -25.14 24.87 -15.05
C HIS A 54 -24.65 23.56 -14.45
N LEU A 55 -25.09 23.26 -13.22
CA LEU A 55 -24.57 22.09 -12.47
C LEU A 55 -25.64 21.60 -11.48
N ALA A 56 -25.80 20.27 -11.38
CA ALA A 56 -26.62 19.64 -10.35
C ALA A 56 -26.02 18.31 -9.92
N VAL A 57 -26.27 17.93 -8.67
CA VAL A 57 -25.94 16.64 -8.10
C VAL A 57 -27.22 15.87 -7.84
N VAL A 58 -27.33 14.66 -8.39
CA VAL A 58 -28.56 13.87 -8.34
C VAL A 58 -28.38 12.68 -7.39
N PHE A 59 -29.31 12.52 -6.47
CA PHE A 59 -29.31 11.50 -5.43
C PHE A 59 -30.43 10.49 -5.62
N ASP A 60 -30.18 9.22 -5.32
CA ASP A 60 -31.24 8.23 -5.15
C ASP A 60 -32.04 8.51 -3.87
N VAL A 61 -33.35 8.56 -4.00
CA VAL A 61 -34.27 8.75 -2.89
C VAL A 61 -35.27 7.59 -2.84
N GLY A 62 -34.86 6.46 -2.26
CA GLY A 62 -35.74 5.36 -1.93
C GLY A 62 -35.90 4.23 -2.96
N GLY A 63 -35.05 4.13 -4.00
CA GLY A 63 -35.09 3.07 -5.01
C GLY A 63 -36.16 3.26 -6.09
N SER A 64 -36.31 2.28 -7.00
CA SER A 64 -37.27 2.34 -8.12
C SER A 64 -38.53 1.52 -7.82
N GLU A 65 -39.61 2.19 -7.46
CA GLU A 65 -40.88 1.50 -7.21
C GLU A 65 -41.37 0.72 -8.44
N VAL A 66 -41.17 1.22 -9.63
CA VAL A 66 -41.59 0.58 -10.88
C VAL A 66 -40.82 -0.71 -11.13
N ARG A 67 -39.47 -0.70 -10.97
CA ARG A 67 -38.63 -1.89 -11.20
C ARG A 67 -38.84 -2.96 -10.13
N GLU A 68 -39.00 -2.56 -8.86
CA GLU A 68 -39.28 -3.47 -7.76
C GLU A 68 -40.66 -4.16 -7.88
N GLN A 69 -41.67 -3.45 -8.36
CA GLN A 69 -42.97 -4.05 -8.65
C GLN A 69 -42.94 -5.03 -9.84
N LEU A 70 -42.18 -4.73 -10.89
CA LEU A 70 -42.01 -5.58 -12.05
C LEU A 70 -41.13 -6.82 -11.74
N TYR A 71 -40.11 -6.67 -10.90
CA TYR A 71 -39.20 -7.75 -10.56
C TYR A 71 -38.73 -7.61 -9.11
N PRO A 72 -39.39 -8.25 -8.14
CA PRO A 72 -39.06 -8.12 -6.71
C PRO A 72 -37.63 -8.55 -6.32
N ALA A 73 -36.92 -9.26 -7.19
CA ALA A 73 -35.53 -9.61 -7.01
C ALA A 73 -34.55 -8.55 -7.52
N TYR A 74 -35.04 -7.45 -8.11
CA TYR A 74 -34.22 -6.34 -8.56
C TYR A 74 -33.40 -5.76 -7.39
N LYS A 75 -32.09 -5.68 -7.54
CA LYS A 75 -31.14 -5.19 -6.53
C LYS A 75 -31.19 -5.89 -5.15
N ALA A 76 -31.94 -6.99 -4.99
CA ALA A 76 -32.18 -7.65 -3.69
C ALA A 76 -30.91 -8.26 -3.06
N HIS A 77 -29.83 -8.42 -3.80
CA HIS A 77 -28.57 -8.97 -3.29
C HIS A 77 -27.49 -7.91 -3.03
N ARG A 78 -27.83 -6.61 -3.19
CA ARG A 78 -26.89 -5.54 -2.85
C ARG A 78 -26.57 -5.57 -1.36
N ASP A 79 -25.28 -5.50 -1.03
CA ASP A 79 -24.82 -5.40 0.34
C ASP A 79 -25.34 -4.11 1.00
N GLU A 80 -25.48 -4.14 2.31
CA GLU A 80 -25.84 -2.92 3.07
C GLU A 80 -24.83 -1.82 2.82
N THR A 81 -25.31 -0.58 2.63
CA THR A 81 -24.45 0.59 2.41
C THR A 81 -23.44 0.74 3.56
N PRO A 82 -22.12 0.84 3.27
CA PRO A 82 -21.10 1.03 4.30
C PRO A 82 -21.39 2.21 5.23
N GLU A 83 -21.09 2.07 6.51
CA GLU A 83 -21.35 3.10 7.52
C GLU A 83 -20.68 4.43 7.17
N GLY A 84 -19.44 4.41 6.65
CA GLY A 84 -18.75 5.63 6.21
C GLY A 84 -19.48 6.39 5.10
N ILE A 85 -20.23 5.69 4.23
CA ILE A 85 -21.07 6.32 3.22
C ILE A 85 -22.34 6.89 3.85
N LYS A 86 -22.99 6.15 4.75
CA LYS A 86 -24.18 6.64 5.48
C LYS A 86 -23.89 7.94 6.24
N VAL A 87 -22.69 8.04 6.80
CA VAL A 87 -22.20 9.25 7.50
C VAL A 87 -21.87 10.36 6.52
N ALA A 88 -21.28 10.06 5.36
CA ALA A 88 -20.86 11.06 4.37
C ALA A 88 -22.02 11.75 3.67
N VAL A 89 -23.10 11.04 3.33
CA VAL A 89 -24.23 11.57 2.55
C VAL A 89 -24.85 12.84 3.18
N PRO A 90 -25.17 12.90 4.48
CA PRO A 90 -25.67 14.13 5.11
C PRO A 90 -24.71 15.32 5.02
N TYR A 91 -23.40 15.08 5.13
CA TYR A 91 -22.38 16.12 4.97
C TYR A 91 -22.29 16.61 3.53
N ILE A 92 -22.40 15.72 2.55
CA ILE A 92 -22.39 16.10 1.14
C ILE A 92 -23.61 16.97 0.82
N HIS A 93 -24.80 16.64 1.35
CA HIS A 93 -25.97 17.50 1.20
C HIS A 93 -25.76 18.90 1.81
N LYS A 94 -25.19 18.99 3.02
CA LYS A 94 -24.87 20.28 3.64
C LYS A 94 -23.86 21.09 2.81
N LEU A 95 -22.85 20.41 2.26
CA LEU A 95 -21.83 21.03 1.40
C LEU A 95 -22.44 21.52 0.09
N MET A 96 -23.33 20.74 -0.54
CA MET A 96 -24.05 21.19 -1.75
C MET A 96 -24.89 22.44 -1.45
N ALA A 97 -25.60 22.47 -0.32
CA ALA A 97 -26.36 23.63 0.10
C ALA A 97 -25.44 24.86 0.33
N ALA A 98 -24.31 24.70 1.03
CA ALA A 98 -23.35 25.78 1.25
C ALA A 98 -22.67 26.25 -0.04
N MET A 99 -22.47 25.36 -1.01
CA MET A 99 -21.94 25.68 -2.34
C MET A 99 -22.99 26.22 -3.31
N ARG A 100 -24.26 26.26 -2.90
CA ARG A 100 -25.43 26.65 -3.72
C ARG A 100 -25.51 25.81 -5.01
N ILE A 101 -25.22 24.50 -4.86
CA ILE A 101 -25.38 23.52 -5.94
C ILE A 101 -26.64 22.72 -5.68
N PRO A 102 -27.56 22.64 -6.62
CA PRO A 102 -28.79 21.85 -6.46
C PRO A 102 -28.50 20.39 -6.19
N ALA A 103 -29.06 19.85 -5.10
CA ALA A 103 -29.08 18.44 -4.76
C ALA A 103 -30.48 17.91 -5.08
N ILE A 104 -30.60 17.17 -6.15
CA ILE A 104 -31.88 16.74 -6.74
C ILE A 104 -32.15 15.28 -6.43
N GLY A 105 -33.40 14.93 -6.14
CA GLY A 105 -33.84 13.54 -6.00
C GLY A 105 -35.34 13.45 -6.09
N VAL A 106 -35.87 12.41 -6.70
CA VAL A 106 -37.29 12.18 -6.91
C VAL A 106 -37.69 10.87 -6.24
N PRO A 107 -38.56 10.86 -5.23
CA PRO A 107 -39.04 9.63 -4.60
C PRO A 107 -39.66 8.64 -5.60
N GLY A 108 -39.27 7.34 -5.51
CA GLY A 108 -39.74 6.29 -6.40
C GLY A 108 -39.01 6.17 -7.73
N TYR A 109 -38.03 7.07 -8.00
CA TYR A 109 -37.15 7.05 -9.17
C TYR A 109 -35.70 6.98 -8.74
N GLU A 110 -34.87 6.29 -9.51
CA GLU A 110 -33.43 6.24 -9.30
C GLU A 110 -32.73 7.50 -9.86
N ALA A 111 -31.53 7.78 -9.40
CA ALA A 111 -30.74 8.91 -9.90
C ALA A 111 -30.57 8.86 -11.43
N ASP A 112 -30.46 7.66 -11.99
CA ASP A 112 -30.32 7.40 -13.42
C ASP A 112 -31.53 7.95 -14.22
N ASP A 113 -32.73 7.68 -13.71
CA ASP A 113 -33.99 8.12 -14.34
C ASP A 113 -34.12 9.65 -14.28
N VAL A 114 -33.73 10.23 -13.14
CA VAL A 114 -33.77 11.69 -12.95
C VAL A 114 -32.75 12.38 -13.86
N ILE A 115 -31.52 11.84 -13.91
CA ILE A 115 -30.47 12.37 -14.81
C ILE A 115 -30.90 12.21 -16.27
N GLY A 116 -31.46 11.05 -16.66
CA GLY A 116 -31.95 10.79 -18.01
C GLY A 116 -33.02 11.76 -18.43
N THR A 117 -34.00 12.00 -17.54
CA THR A 117 -35.09 12.97 -17.77
C THR A 117 -34.57 14.39 -17.94
N LEU A 118 -33.72 14.87 -17.02
CA LEU A 118 -33.14 16.20 -17.08
C LEU A 118 -32.23 16.39 -18.30
N ALA A 119 -31.42 15.36 -18.64
CA ALA A 119 -30.53 15.39 -19.80
C ALA A 119 -31.34 15.56 -21.11
N HIS A 120 -32.46 14.81 -21.24
CA HIS A 120 -33.33 14.86 -22.39
C HIS A 120 -34.06 16.23 -22.53
N GLN A 121 -34.52 16.78 -21.40
CA GLN A 121 -35.12 18.10 -21.37
C GLN A 121 -34.09 19.21 -21.70
N ALA A 122 -32.91 19.13 -21.14
CA ALA A 122 -31.81 20.08 -21.37
C ALA A 122 -31.29 20.04 -22.82
N GLU A 123 -31.22 18.87 -23.44
CA GLU A 123 -30.89 18.75 -24.86
C GLU A 123 -31.87 19.50 -25.74
N ARG A 124 -33.18 19.36 -25.46
CA ARG A 124 -34.23 20.08 -26.17
C ARG A 124 -34.17 21.59 -25.93
N ALA A 125 -33.73 22.01 -24.74
CA ALA A 125 -33.50 23.41 -24.40
C ALA A 125 -32.18 23.98 -24.99
N GLY A 126 -31.41 23.15 -25.73
CA GLY A 126 -30.20 23.56 -26.45
C GLY A 126 -28.89 23.51 -25.67
N PHE A 127 -28.89 22.82 -24.55
CA PHE A 127 -27.66 22.57 -23.77
C PHE A 127 -26.73 21.52 -24.42
N GLU A 128 -25.46 21.64 -24.14
CA GLU A 128 -24.52 20.54 -24.17
C GLU A 128 -24.51 19.92 -22.77
N VAL A 129 -24.87 18.64 -22.66
CA VAL A 129 -25.07 17.96 -21.39
C VAL A 129 -23.99 16.93 -21.16
N PHE A 130 -23.43 16.89 -19.94
CA PHE A 130 -22.46 15.91 -19.49
C PHE A 130 -23.02 15.18 -18.27
N MET A 131 -23.27 13.89 -18.43
CA MET A 131 -23.66 12.99 -17.34
C MET A 131 -22.39 12.45 -16.68
N MET A 132 -22.09 12.90 -15.48
CA MET A 132 -20.88 12.50 -14.76
C MET A 132 -21.14 11.27 -13.91
N THR A 133 -20.88 10.12 -14.49
CA THR A 133 -21.05 8.81 -13.86
C THR A 133 -20.03 7.80 -14.43
N PRO A 134 -19.51 6.85 -13.64
CA PRO A 134 -18.76 5.71 -14.14
C PRO A 134 -19.67 4.60 -14.70
N ASP A 135 -20.98 4.69 -14.49
CA ASP A 135 -21.93 3.64 -14.89
C ASP A 135 -22.06 3.56 -16.41
N LYS A 136 -21.87 2.35 -16.92
CA LYS A 136 -21.90 2.04 -18.37
C LYS A 136 -23.31 2.13 -18.98
N ASP A 137 -24.34 1.97 -18.14
CA ASP A 137 -25.74 1.87 -18.60
C ASP A 137 -26.25 3.23 -19.10
N PHE A 138 -25.67 4.34 -18.66
CA PHE A 138 -25.89 5.68 -19.21
C PHE A 138 -25.50 5.81 -20.69
N GLY A 139 -24.76 4.85 -21.23
CA GLY A 139 -24.48 4.79 -22.66
C GLY A 139 -25.73 4.85 -23.54
N GLN A 140 -26.85 4.34 -23.05
CA GLN A 140 -28.15 4.37 -23.77
C GLN A 140 -28.74 5.78 -24.01
N LEU A 141 -28.29 6.77 -23.21
CA LEU A 141 -28.78 8.16 -23.25
C LEU A 141 -27.91 9.08 -24.11
N VAL A 142 -26.79 8.58 -24.62
CA VAL A 142 -25.79 9.40 -25.32
C VAL A 142 -26.28 9.82 -26.68
N THR A 143 -26.16 11.13 -26.97
CA THR A 143 -26.45 11.76 -28.26
C THR A 143 -25.29 12.67 -28.67
N GLU A 144 -25.42 13.38 -29.79
CA GLU A 144 -24.40 14.39 -30.18
C GLU A 144 -24.23 15.51 -29.14
N LYS A 145 -25.27 15.82 -28.35
CA LYS A 145 -25.27 16.86 -27.33
C LYS A 145 -25.26 16.36 -25.91
N VAL A 146 -25.67 15.11 -25.67
CA VAL A 146 -25.65 14.45 -24.37
C VAL A 146 -24.50 13.45 -24.34
N LYS A 147 -23.52 13.65 -23.46
CA LYS A 147 -22.32 12.84 -23.39
C LYS A 147 -22.10 12.27 -21.98
N MET A 148 -21.49 11.11 -21.89
CA MET A 148 -20.99 10.63 -20.62
C MET A 148 -19.64 11.27 -20.30
N TYR A 149 -19.48 11.66 -19.04
CA TYR A 149 -18.20 12.16 -18.52
C TYR A 149 -17.71 11.25 -17.40
N LYS A 150 -16.60 10.57 -17.65
CA LYS A 150 -15.94 9.74 -16.63
C LYS A 150 -14.79 10.54 -16.02
N PRO A 151 -14.85 10.82 -14.71
CA PRO A 151 -13.77 11.55 -14.07
C PRO A 151 -12.45 10.80 -14.12
N ALA A 152 -11.34 11.54 -14.15
CA ALA A 152 -9.98 11.02 -14.13
C ALA A 152 -9.77 9.91 -13.09
N ARG A 153 -8.96 8.90 -13.41
CA ARG A 153 -8.68 7.77 -12.53
C ARG A 153 -7.24 7.30 -12.70
N GLY A 154 -6.48 7.15 -11.59
CA GLY A 154 -5.17 6.47 -11.60
C GLY A 154 -4.16 7.05 -12.61
N GLY A 155 -4.12 8.39 -12.79
CA GLY A 155 -3.26 9.02 -13.79
C GLY A 155 -3.83 9.10 -15.21
N GLU A 156 -4.97 8.45 -15.49
CA GLU A 156 -5.68 8.61 -16.75
C GLU A 156 -6.52 9.89 -16.75
N PRO A 157 -6.53 10.66 -17.85
CA PRO A 157 -7.36 11.86 -17.98
C PRO A 157 -8.85 11.53 -17.94
N ALA A 158 -9.69 12.53 -17.68
CA ALA A 158 -11.14 12.36 -17.79
C ALA A 158 -11.53 11.95 -19.23
N GLU A 159 -12.44 11.00 -19.33
CA GLU A 159 -12.92 10.45 -20.60
C GLU A 159 -14.31 11.02 -20.91
N VAL A 160 -14.48 11.56 -22.10
CA VAL A 160 -15.79 11.99 -22.61
C VAL A 160 -16.23 11.01 -23.68
N LEU A 161 -17.39 10.37 -23.47
CA LEU A 161 -17.94 9.40 -24.41
C LEU A 161 -19.14 9.99 -25.14
N GLY A 162 -19.00 10.19 -26.44
CA GLY A 162 -20.06 10.47 -27.38
C GLY A 162 -20.59 9.20 -28.06
N PRO A 163 -21.47 9.32 -29.07
CA PRO A 163 -22.04 8.16 -29.74
C PRO A 163 -21.04 7.19 -30.33
N ASN A 164 -19.97 7.70 -30.92
CA ASN A 164 -18.94 6.87 -31.56
C ASN A 164 -18.15 6.05 -30.52
N GLU A 165 -17.79 6.67 -29.42
CA GLU A 165 -17.05 6.03 -28.32
C GLU A 165 -17.91 4.96 -27.62
N VAL A 166 -19.20 5.25 -27.41
CA VAL A 166 -20.15 4.26 -26.85
C VAL A 166 -20.32 3.08 -27.80
N CYS A 167 -20.54 3.31 -29.07
CA CYS A 167 -20.68 2.24 -30.08
C CYS A 167 -19.41 1.39 -30.17
N ALA A 168 -18.24 2.02 -30.20
CA ALA A 168 -16.95 1.29 -30.22
C ALA A 168 -16.74 0.45 -28.97
N LYS A 169 -17.11 0.97 -27.80
CA LYS A 169 -16.93 0.29 -26.51
C LYS A 169 -17.83 -0.94 -26.38
N TRP A 170 -19.07 -0.86 -26.83
CA TRP A 170 -20.02 -1.97 -26.75
C TRP A 170 -19.94 -2.91 -27.96
N GLY A 171 -19.23 -2.55 -29.02
CA GLY A 171 -19.15 -3.30 -30.27
C GLY A 171 -20.50 -3.32 -31.02
N ILE A 172 -21.21 -2.19 -31.03
CA ILE A 172 -22.52 -1.99 -31.65
C ILE A 172 -22.49 -0.90 -32.73
N GLU A 173 -23.50 -0.86 -33.58
CA GLU A 173 -23.60 0.12 -34.66
C GLU A 173 -24.33 1.41 -34.28
N ARG A 174 -25.23 1.33 -33.30
CA ARG A 174 -26.07 2.43 -32.87
C ARG A 174 -26.26 2.44 -31.35
N VAL A 175 -26.33 3.62 -30.78
CA VAL A 175 -26.49 3.83 -29.31
C VAL A 175 -27.73 3.15 -28.75
N ASP A 176 -28.85 3.13 -29.49
CA ASP A 176 -30.09 2.46 -29.06
C ASP A 176 -29.97 0.94 -28.85
N GLN A 177 -28.90 0.31 -29.37
CA GLN A 177 -28.60 -1.10 -29.12
C GLN A 177 -27.99 -1.36 -27.73
N VAL A 178 -27.58 -0.33 -26.97
CA VAL A 178 -27.09 -0.50 -25.57
C VAL A 178 -28.15 -1.19 -24.72
N ILE A 179 -29.42 -0.76 -24.83
CA ILE A 179 -30.53 -1.37 -24.08
C ILE A 179 -30.74 -2.83 -24.50
N ASP A 180 -30.59 -3.14 -25.78
CA ASP A 180 -30.74 -4.48 -26.32
C ASP A 180 -29.60 -5.41 -25.84
N ILE A 181 -28.36 -4.90 -25.75
CA ILE A 181 -27.27 -5.66 -25.14
C ILE A 181 -27.60 -6.00 -23.69
N LEU A 182 -28.02 -5.00 -22.91
CA LEU A 182 -28.36 -5.19 -21.49
C LEU A 182 -29.54 -6.16 -21.33
N GLY A 183 -30.53 -6.10 -22.23
CA GLY A 183 -31.61 -7.06 -22.27
C GLY A 183 -31.18 -8.50 -22.54
N LEU A 184 -30.21 -8.68 -23.44
CA LEU A 184 -29.67 -10.00 -23.80
C LEU A 184 -28.75 -10.55 -22.71
N MET A 185 -27.80 -9.73 -22.19
CA MET A 185 -26.81 -10.21 -21.25
C MET A 185 -27.24 -10.13 -19.79
N GLY A 186 -28.20 -9.27 -19.46
CA GLY A 186 -28.55 -8.92 -18.10
C GLY A 186 -27.50 -8.04 -17.43
N ASP A 187 -27.71 -7.71 -16.16
CA ASP A 187 -26.73 -7.08 -15.29
C ASP A 187 -26.67 -7.77 -13.92
N ALA A 188 -25.52 -8.34 -13.60
CA ALA A 188 -25.30 -9.05 -12.34
C ALA A 188 -25.24 -8.09 -11.14
N VAL A 189 -24.92 -6.81 -11.34
CA VAL A 189 -24.84 -5.81 -10.26
C VAL A 189 -26.25 -5.45 -9.78
N ASP A 190 -27.20 -5.34 -10.71
CA ASP A 190 -28.59 -4.99 -10.45
C ASP A 190 -29.52 -6.21 -10.38
N ASN A 191 -28.94 -7.40 -10.45
CA ASN A 191 -29.68 -8.64 -10.49
C ASN A 191 -30.68 -8.76 -11.67
N ILE A 192 -30.29 -8.19 -12.80
CA ILE A 192 -31.06 -8.29 -14.05
C ILE A 192 -30.65 -9.58 -14.77
N PRO A 193 -31.57 -10.52 -15.01
CA PRO A 193 -31.21 -11.91 -15.34
C PRO A 193 -30.64 -12.13 -16.74
N GLY A 194 -31.10 -11.43 -17.75
CA GLY A 194 -30.73 -11.66 -19.15
C GLY A 194 -31.00 -13.07 -19.65
N ILE A 195 -30.31 -13.47 -20.71
CA ILE A 195 -30.28 -14.84 -21.23
C ILE A 195 -29.10 -15.59 -20.63
N ALA A 196 -29.37 -16.71 -19.97
CA ALA A 196 -28.32 -17.47 -19.29
C ALA A 196 -27.17 -17.89 -20.22
N GLY A 197 -25.94 -17.43 -19.89
CA GLY A 197 -24.73 -17.70 -20.67
C GLY A 197 -24.54 -16.83 -21.92
N VAL A 198 -25.31 -15.77 -22.08
CA VAL A 198 -25.07 -14.69 -23.04
C VAL A 198 -24.34 -13.57 -22.31
N GLY A 199 -23.10 -13.30 -22.67
CA GLY A 199 -22.33 -12.17 -22.19
C GLY A 199 -22.19 -11.10 -23.27
N GLU A 200 -21.57 -9.97 -22.94
CA GLU A 200 -21.42 -8.79 -23.79
C GLU A 200 -20.99 -9.10 -25.23
N LYS A 201 -19.92 -9.86 -25.41
CA LYS A 201 -19.43 -10.24 -26.75
C LYS A 201 -20.40 -11.09 -27.57
N THR A 202 -21.21 -11.93 -26.90
CA THR A 202 -22.21 -12.77 -27.56
C THR A 202 -23.42 -11.91 -27.91
N ALA A 203 -23.84 -11.03 -27.02
CA ALA A 203 -24.92 -10.09 -27.27
C ALA A 203 -24.58 -9.15 -28.43
N ALA A 204 -23.38 -8.57 -28.44
CA ALA A 204 -22.92 -7.72 -29.54
C ALA A 204 -22.92 -8.45 -30.90
N LYS A 205 -22.48 -9.71 -30.95
CA LYS A 205 -22.55 -10.53 -32.20
C LYS A 205 -23.96 -10.78 -32.67
N LEU A 206 -24.87 -11.08 -31.74
CA LEU A 206 -26.27 -11.31 -32.08
C LEU A 206 -26.92 -10.02 -32.62
N LEU A 207 -26.60 -8.87 -32.04
CA LEU A 207 -27.13 -7.59 -32.52
C LEU A 207 -26.49 -7.14 -33.84
N ALA A 208 -25.23 -7.46 -34.09
CA ALA A 208 -24.61 -7.23 -35.38
C ALA A 208 -25.25 -8.08 -36.49
N GLU A 209 -25.78 -9.28 -36.18
CA GLU A 209 -26.44 -10.17 -37.15
C GLU A 209 -27.93 -9.85 -37.32
N TYR A 210 -28.62 -9.58 -36.21
CA TYR A 210 -30.11 -9.42 -36.22
C TYR A 210 -30.58 -7.99 -35.95
N GLY A 211 -29.72 -7.07 -35.58
CA GLY A 211 -30.01 -5.64 -35.44
C GLY A 211 -30.66 -5.22 -34.14
N THR A 212 -31.64 -5.97 -33.62
CA THR A 212 -32.38 -5.65 -32.39
C THR A 212 -32.63 -6.90 -31.54
N LEU A 213 -32.88 -6.72 -30.23
CA LEU A 213 -33.24 -7.82 -29.32
C LEU A 213 -34.47 -8.59 -29.85
N GLU A 214 -35.52 -7.90 -30.27
CA GLU A 214 -36.74 -8.56 -30.77
C GLU A 214 -36.47 -9.41 -32.02
N ASN A 215 -35.60 -8.95 -32.91
CA ASN A 215 -35.17 -9.75 -34.06
C ASN A 215 -34.33 -10.97 -33.65
N VAL A 216 -33.43 -10.83 -32.67
CA VAL A 216 -32.69 -11.97 -32.11
C VAL A 216 -33.66 -13.01 -31.57
N LEU A 217 -34.66 -12.59 -30.80
CA LEU A 217 -35.68 -13.51 -30.22
C LEU A 217 -36.55 -14.15 -31.31
N ALA A 218 -36.96 -13.39 -32.33
CA ALA A 218 -37.78 -13.90 -33.43
C ALA A 218 -37.04 -14.94 -34.29
N HIS A 219 -35.72 -14.82 -34.40
CA HIS A 219 -34.86 -15.74 -35.18
C HIS A 219 -34.16 -16.81 -34.32
N GLY A 220 -34.63 -17.03 -33.08
CA GLY A 220 -34.07 -18.03 -32.15
C GLY A 220 -33.94 -19.45 -32.72
N ASP A 221 -34.82 -19.83 -33.70
CA ASP A 221 -34.73 -21.12 -34.40
C ASP A 221 -33.60 -21.20 -35.44
N GLN A 222 -33.10 -20.06 -35.89
CA GLN A 222 -32.00 -19.96 -36.86
C GLN A 222 -30.64 -19.92 -36.18
N ILE A 223 -30.60 -19.60 -34.88
CA ILE A 223 -29.39 -19.60 -34.09
C ILE A 223 -29.01 -21.04 -33.72
N SER A 224 -27.86 -21.49 -34.20
CA SER A 224 -27.44 -22.87 -34.04
C SER A 224 -26.99 -23.23 -32.61
N GLY A 225 -27.24 -24.51 -32.24
CA GLY A 225 -26.75 -25.11 -31.00
C GLY A 225 -27.44 -24.60 -29.74
N LYS A 226 -26.79 -24.82 -28.58
CA LYS A 226 -27.33 -24.44 -27.25
C LYS A 226 -27.67 -22.98 -27.06
N LEU A 227 -27.06 -22.09 -27.88
CA LEU A 227 -27.35 -20.68 -27.83
C LEU A 227 -28.78 -20.39 -28.31
N GLY A 228 -29.19 -20.95 -29.45
CA GLY A 228 -30.55 -20.81 -29.96
C GLY A 228 -31.62 -21.39 -29.03
N GLU A 229 -31.34 -22.55 -28.40
CA GLU A 229 -32.22 -23.11 -27.38
C GLU A 229 -32.43 -22.12 -26.23
N ARG A 230 -31.36 -21.53 -25.69
CA ARG A 230 -31.44 -20.58 -24.59
C ARG A 230 -32.15 -19.27 -24.97
N VAL A 231 -31.93 -18.79 -26.17
CA VAL A 231 -32.60 -17.58 -26.69
C VAL A 231 -34.13 -17.79 -26.72
N ARG A 232 -34.58 -18.97 -27.15
CA ARG A 232 -36.01 -19.30 -27.14
C ARG A 232 -36.58 -19.50 -25.73
N GLU A 233 -35.83 -20.23 -24.89
CA GLU A 233 -36.26 -20.54 -23.53
C GLU A 233 -36.34 -19.31 -22.62
N HIS A 234 -35.46 -18.32 -22.82
CA HIS A 234 -35.39 -17.14 -21.98
C HIS A 234 -35.88 -15.84 -22.68
N ALA A 235 -36.71 -15.98 -23.75
CA ALA A 235 -37.15 -14.81 -24.52
C ALA A 235 -37.92 -13.78 -23.67
N GLU A 236 -38.84 -14.22 -22.84
CA GLU A 236 -39.60 -13.33 -21.94
C GLU A 236 -38.69 -12.70 -20.87
N MET A 237 -37.68 -13.45 -20.40
CA MET A 237 -36.71 -12.94 -19.45
C MET A 237 -35.82 -11.86 -20.07
N ALA A 238 -35.43 -12.02 -21.32
CA ALA A 238 -34.67 -10.99 -22.05
C ALA A 238 -35.48 -9.71 -22.25
N ARG A 239 -36.81 -9.83 -22.55
CA ARG A 239 -37.71 -8.67 -22.62
C ARG A 239 -37.85 -7.97 -21.29
N LEU A 240 -38.07 -8.74 -20.21
CA LEU A 240 -38.08 -8.18 -18.86
C LEU A 240 -36.75 -7.48 -18.50
N SER A 241 -35.64 -8.11 -18.80
CA SER A 241 -34.30 -7.54 -18.56
C SER A 241 -34.09 -6.24 -19.33
N ARG A 242 -34.57 -6.15 -20.58
CA ARG A 242 -34.54 -4.91 -21.35
C ARG A 242 -35.34 -3.80 -20.67
N VAL A 243 -36.55 -4.10 -20.17
CA VAL A 243 -37.38 -3.12 -19.45
C VAL A 243 -36.72 -2.67 -18.17
N LEU A 244 -36.13 -3.59 -17.38
CA LEU A 244 -35.44 -3.29 -16.12
C LEU A 244 -34.16 -2.44 -16.33
N ALA A 245 -33.42 -2.68 -17.42
CA ALA A 245 -32.21 -1.94 -17.76
C ALA A 245 -32.50 -0.59 -18.47
N THR A 246 -33.73 -0.33 -18.88
CA THR A 246 -34.09 0.93 -19.52
C THR A 246 -34.14 2.06 -18.49
N ILE A 247 -33.38 3.12 -18.73
CA ILE A 247 -33.43 4.34 -17.95
C ILE A 247 -34.67 5.14 -18.37
N LEU A 248 -35.53 5.47 -17.42
CA LEU A 248 -36.75 6.26 -17.67
C LEU A 248 -36.36 7.72 -17.91
N VAL A 249 -37.04 8.33 -18.89
CA VAL A 249 -36.76 9.74 -19.26
C VAL A 249 -38.02 10.64 -19.08
N ASP A 250 -38.94 10.15 -18.26
CA ASP A 250 -40.24 10.78 -17.96
C ASP A 250 -40.49 10.85 -16.44
N ALA A 251 -39.46 10.86 -15.63
CA ALA A 251 -39.60 11.11 -14.19
C ALA A 251 -40.31 12.45 -13.94
N PRO A 252 -41.13 12.58 -12.87
CA PRO A 252 -41.97 13.77 -12.63
C PRO A 252 -41.11 14.93 -12.10
N ILE A 253 -40.23 15.41 -12.95
CA ILE A 253 -39.34 16.57 -12.71
C ILE A 253 -39.26 17.42 -13.97
N GLU A 254 -39.29 18.74 -13.80
CA GLU A 254 -39.11 19.71 -14.87
C GLU A 254 -37.75 20.41 -14.74
N LEU A 255 -37.10 20.66 -15.87
CA LEU A 255 -35.84 21.39 -15.93
C LEU A 255 -36.13 22.89 -15.67
N ASP A 256 -35.73 23.39 -14.52
CA ASP A 256 -35.64 24.83 -14.27
C ASP A 256 -34.20 25.30 -14.51
N GLU A 257 -33.98 26.01 -15.61
CA GLU A 257 -32.66 26.51 -15.96
C GLU A 257 -32.11 27.46 -14.91
N ALA A 258 -32.96 28.25 -14.24
CA ALA A 258 -32.51 29.24 -13.27
C ALA A 258 -31.94 28.59 -12.01
N ASP A 259 -32.56 27.48 -11.58
CA ASP A 259 -32.12 26.74 -10.41
C ASP A 259 -30.76 26.04 -10.62
N LEU A 260 -30.41 25.74 -11.86
CA LEU A 260 -29.16 25.04 -12.19
C LEU A 260 -27.97 25.96 -12.46
N VAL A 261 -28.18 27.28 -12.54
CA VAL A 261 -27.09 28.25 -12.73
C VAL A 261 -26.16 28.24 -11.54
N ARG A 262 -24.86 28.21 -11.84
CA ARG A 262 -23.84 28.29 -10.76
C ARG A 262 -23.89 29.66 -10.07
N GLU A 263 -24.12 29.61 -8.78
CA GLU A 263 -24.03 30.76 -7.88
C GLU A 263 -22.77 30.76 -7.04
N PRO A 264 -22.29 31.93 -6.55
CA PRO A 264 -21.24 31.97 -5.56
C PRO A 264 -21.65 31.24 -4.27
N ALA A 265 -20.72 30.48 -3.71
CA ALA A 265 -20.95 29.74 -2.47
C ALA A 265 -21.21 30.67 -1.26
N ASP A 266 -21.92 30.15 -0.27
CA ASP A 266 -21.97 30.76 1.07
C ASP A 266 -20.65 30.44 1.79
N GLU A 267 -19.71 31.39 1.75
CA GLU A 267 -18.35 31.20 2.26
C GLU A 267 -18.31 30.92 3.77
N GLU A 268 -19.22 31.49 4.55
CA GLU A 268 -19.25 31.30 6.01
C GLU A 268 -19.72 29.87 6.37
N ALA A 269 -20.84 29.45 5.77
CA ALA A 269 -21.37 28.09 5.96
C ALA A 269 -20.41 27.02 5.44
N LEU A 270 -19.78 27.26 4.28
CA LEU A 270 -18.83 26.36 3.69
C LEU A 270 -17.56 26.22 4.54
N ARG A 271 -17.03 27.33 5.06
CA ARG A 271 -15.87 27.35 5.97
C ARG A 271 -16.16 26.55 7.23
N ALA A 272 -17.29 26.76 7.89
CA ALA A 272 -17.67 26.04 9.09
C ALA A 272 -17.73 24.52 8.88
N LEU A 273 -18.29 24.08 7.74
CA LEU A 273 -18.36 22.67 7.38
C LEU A 273 -16.98 22.06 7.07
N LEU A 274 -16.13 22.79 6.35
CA LEU A 274 -14.77 22.31 6.03
C LEU A 274 -13.88 22.24 7.25
N ASP A 275 -14.05 23.15 8.21
CA ASP A 275 -13.37 23.12 9.51
C ASP A 275 -13.86 21.95 10.39
N GLU A 276 -15.19 21.70 10.44
CA GLU A 276 -15.77 20.56 11.14
C GLU A 276 -15.26 19.22 10.58
N LEU A 277 -15.12 19.13 9.27
CA LEU A 277 -14.64 17.96 8.55
C LEU A 277 -13.11 17.87 8.49
N GLU A 278 -12.40 18.89 9.00
CA GLU A 278 -10.94 19.02 8.91
C GLU A 278 -10.37 18.91 7.47
N ILE A 279 -11.16 19.35 6.48
CA ILE A 279 -10.81 19.32 5.06
C ILE A 279 -10.08 20.63 4.67
N ARG A 280 -8.91 20.87 5.26
CA ARG A 280 -8.15 22.11 5.09
C ARG A 280 -7.58 22.29 3.69
N SER A 281 -7.20 21.20 3.03
CA SER A 281 -6.61 21.23 1.68
C SER A 281 -7.57 21.71 0.61
N LEU A 282 -8.86 21.37 0.69
CA LEU A 282 -9.90 21.84 -0.25
C LEU A 282 -10.52 23.17 0.16
N ALA A 283 -10.43 23.56 1.43
CA ALA A 283 -10.97 24.83 1.92
C ALA A 283 -10.38 26.03 1.16
N ARG A 284 -9.09 25.98 0.83
CA ARG A 284 -8.41 27.04 0.08
C ARG A 284 -8.87 27.13 -1.40
N ARG A 285 -9.28 26.01 -2.00
CA ARG A 285 -9.82 25.98 -3.38
C ARG A 285 -11.27 26.47 -3.43
N LEU A 286 -12.01 26.24 -2.36
CA LEU A 286 -13.43 26.55 -2.27
C LEU A 286 -13.73 27.99 -1.78
N LEU A 287 -12.78 28.64 -1.10
CA LEU A 287 -12.94 29.92 -0.43
C LEU A 287 -11.88 30.95 -0.89
N PRO A 288 -12.00 31.52 -2.11
CA PRO A 288 -10.98 32.39 -2.69
C PRO A 288 -10.79 33.73 -1.96
N SER A 289 -11.75 34.17 -1.16
CA SER A 289 -11.67 35.45 -0.43
C SER A 289 -10.69 35.42 0.77
N ALA A 290 -10.06 34.30 1.08
CA ALA A 290 -9.04 34.18 2.15
C ALA A 290 -7.65 34.69 1.74
N ALA A 291 -7.45 35.12 0.50
CA ALA A 291 -6.17 35.65 -0.03
C ALA A 291 -6.31 37.13 -0.44
N ARG A 292 -5.47 37.99 0.07
CA ARG A 292 -5.30 39.42 -0.26
C ARG A 292 -3.96 39.64 -0.96
N PRO A 293 -3.77 40.78 -1.66
CA PRO A 293 -4.41 41.34 -2.85
C PRO A 293 -3.50 41.26 -4.11
N GLU A 294 -4.12 41.49 -5.28
CA GLU A 294 -3.50 41.48 -6.60
C GLU A 294 -2.30 42.43 -6.79
N PRO A 295 -1.40 42.07 -7.71
CA PRO A 295 -1.11 42.96 -8.81
C PRO A 295 -1.06 42.32 -10.20
N GLN A 296 -1.77 42.99 -11.07
CA GLN A 296 -1.64 43.22 -12.53
C GLN A 296 -0.98 42.18 -13.46
N GLU A 297 -1.73 41.98 -14.52
CA GLU A 297 -1.50 41.28 -15.79
C GLU A 297 -0.15 41.49 -16.48
N SER A 298 0.34 40.45 -17.08
CA SER A 298 1.00 40.50 -18.38
C SER A 298 0.83 39.21 -19.18
N ALA A 299 0.69 39.39 -20.49
CA ALA A 299 0.07 38.60 -21.53
C ALA A 299 0.79 37.29 -21.96
N PRO A 300 0.17 36.46 -22.82
CA PRO A 300 0.43 35.04 -22.99
C PRO A 300 1.29 34.67 -24.19
N GLU A 301 1.94 33.50 -24.16
CA GLU A 301 2.35 32.79 -25.38
C GLU A 301 2.63 31.31 -25.17
N PRO A 302 2.84 30.52 -26.24
CA PRO A 302 1.79 29.77 -26.95
C PRO A 302 1.96 28.22 -26.84
N ARG A 303 0.85 27.55 -27.17
CA ARG A 303 0.67 26.09 -27.17
C ARG A 303 1.46 25.38 -28.27
N THR A 304 2.02 24.22 -27.93
CA THR A 304 2.30 23.14 -28.90
C THR A 304 1.64 21.84 -28.48
N GLN A 305 1.16 21.11 -29.51
CA GLN A 305 0.28 19.95 -29.41
C GLN A 305 1.02 18.64 -29.13
N PRO A 306 0.34 17.58 -28.65
CA PRO A 306 0.93 16.33 -28.20
C PRO A 306 1.04 15.27 -29.29
N VAL A 307 2.06 14.43 -29.18
CA VAL A 307 2.24 13.21 -29.96
C VAL A 307 1.95 11.99 -29.08
N LYS A 308 1.22 11.04 -29.65
CA LYS A 308 0.67 9.83 -29.02
C LYS A 308 1.74 8.81 -28.63
N ALA A 309 1.53 8.20 -27.49
CA ALA A 309 2.28 7.06 -26.97
C ALA A 309 1.68 5.71 -27.41
N ALA A 310 2.51 4.71 -27.49
CA ALA A 310 2.12 3.30 -27.66
C ALA A 310 2.63 2.43 -26.51
N THR A 311 1.72 1.69 -26.03
CA THR A 311 1.58 0.56 -25.07
C THR A 311 2.72 -0.42 -24.84
N SER A 312 2.79 -0.83 -23.59
CA SER A 312 2.77 -2.17 -22.95
C SER A 312 4.09 -2.83 -22.58
N GLN A 313 4.23 -3.22 -21.30
CA GLN A 313 4.30 -4.63 -20.87
C GLN A 313 4.42 -4.77 -19.35
N MET A 314 3.49 -5.52 -18.81
CA MET A 314 3.46 -6.42 -17.65
C MET A 314 4.48 -6.23 -16.52
N ASP A 315 3.98 -5.74 -15.39
CA ASP A 315 4.55 -5.99 -14.07
C ASP A 315 4.09 -7.34 -13.52
N LEU A 316 5.04 -8.27 -13.37
CA LEU A 316 4.82 -9.63 -12.87
C LEU A 316 5.17 -9.81 -11.38
N PHE A 317 5.36 -8.75 -10.62
CA PHE A 317 5.71 -8.84 -9.21
C PHE A 317 4.74 -8.02 -8.35
N GLY A 318 3.54 -8.56 -8.20
CA GLY A 318 2.59 -8.05 -7.23
C GLY A 318 2.96 -8.45 -5.82
N LEU A 319 3.79 -7.69 -5.13
CA LEU A 319 3.92 -7.57 -3.67
C LEU A 319 4.89 -6.40 -3.34
N GLY A 320 4.79 -5.32 -4.06
CA GLY A 320 5.28 -4.03 -3.65
C GLY A 320 4.09 -3.10 -3.56
N ASP A 321 3.87 -2.46 -2.44
CA ASP A 321 2.97 -1.33 -2.30
C ASP A 321 3.49 -0.14 -3.13
N GLU A 322 3.49 -0.29 -4.45
CA GLU A 322 3.42 0.85 -5.32
C GLU A 322 1.94 1.25 -5.40
N ALA A 323 1.50 1.98 -4.39
CA ALA A 323 0.38 2.88 -4.60
C ALA A 323 0.87 3.85 -5.66
N GLU A 324 0.40 3.64 -6.92
CA GLU A 324 0.56 4.62 -7.99
C GLU A 324 0.32 6.02 -7.44
N PRO A 325 1.15 7.00 -7.78
CA PRO A 325 0.89 8.38 -7.40
C PRO A 325 -0.49 8.73 -7.96
N LEU A 326 -1.43 9.00 -7.09
CA LEU A 326 -2.63 9.75 -7.49
C LEU A 326 -2.10 10.95 -8.24
N ALA A 327 -2.46 11.06 -9.51
CA ALA A 327 -2.15 12.22 -10.31
C ALA A 327 -2.34 13.46 -9.44
N HIS A 328 -1.28 14.23 -9.27
CA HIS A 328 -1.35 15.46 -8.52
C HIS A 328 -2.42 16.32 -9.18
N ALA A 329 -3.60 16.40 -8.55
CA ALA A 329 -4.47 17.52 -8.81
C ALA A 329 -3.61 18.77 -8.57
N ALA A 330 -3.49 19.63 -9.57
CA ALA A 330 -2.75 20.87 -9.44
C ALA A 330 -3.16 21.51 -8.11
N ALA A 331 -2.17 21.67 -7.22
CA ALA A 331 -2.41 22.18 -5.90
C ALA A 331 -3.05 23.55 -6.03
N ALA A 332 -4.10 23.80 -5.28
CA ALA A 332 -4.52 25.17 -4.99
C ALA A 332 -3.34 25.93 -4.36
N PRO A 333 -3.28 27.26 -4.45
CA PRO A 333 -2.13 28.03 -3.99
C PRO A 333 -1.89 27.88 -2.49
N GLY A 334 -1.22 26.81 -2.10
CA GLY A 334 -0.39 26.71 -0.94
C GLY A 334 0.93 27.38 -1.29
N GLY A 335 1.78 27.65 -0.30
CA GLY A 335 3.13 28.12 -0.58
C GLY A 335 3.81 27.16 -1.59
N SER A 336 4.53 27.70 -2.51
CA SER A 336 5.42 26.99 -3.42
C SER A 336 6.61 27.89 -3.69
N ALA A 337 7.69 27.39 -4.29
CA ALA A 337 8.83 28.23 -4.67
C ALA A 337 8.40 29.49 -5.46
N ALA A 338 7.41 29.36 -6.33
CA ALA A 338 6.89 30.49 -7.10
C ALA A 338 6.13 31.54 -6.28
N THR A 339 5.65 31.23 -5.08
CA THR A 339 4.76 32.10 -4.29
C THR A 339 5.31 32.53 -2.95
N GLN A 340 6.33 31.84 -2.43
CA GLN A 340 6.99 32.21 -1.17
C GLN A 340 8.35 32.86 -1.43
N PRO A 341 8.65 34.01 -0.80
CA PRO A 341 9.98 34.58 -0.86
C PRO A 341 11.00 33.63 -0.26
N HIS A 342 12.06 33.33 -0.99
CA HIS A 342 13.16 32.49 -0.55
C HIS A 342 14.49 32.98 -1.11
N ALA A 343 15.60 32.50 -0.55
CA ALA A 343 16.95 32.78 -0.97
C ALA A 343 17.69 31.47 -1.28
N TYR A 344 17.47 30.95 -2.49
CA TYR A 344 18.15 29.74 -2.97
C TYR A 344 19.35 30.16 -3.82
N VAL A 345 20.52 29.66 -3.49
CA VAL A 345 21.78 30.07 -4.08
C VAL A 345 22.48 28.92 -4.78
N LEU A 346 22.67 29.05 -6.08
CA LEU A 346 23.50 28.12 -6.85
C LEU A 346 24.98 28.39 -6.60
N ILE A 347 25.72 27.35 -6.26
CA ILE A 347 27.18 27.31 -6.09
C ILE A 347 27.76 26.46 -7.22
N ASP A 348 28.21 27.10 -8.29
CA ASP A 348 28.72 26.48 -9.51
C ASP A 348 30.20 26.77 -9.79
N SER A 349 30.89 27.40 -8.85
CA SER A 349 32.31 27.67 -8.96
C SER A 349 33.10 27.28 -7.72
N LEU A 350 34.35 26.87 -7.91
CA LEU A 350 35.21 26.44 -6.80
C LEU A 350 35.40 27.53 -5.74
N GLU A 351 35.47 28.80 -6.15
CA GLU A 351 35.61 29.91 -5.21
C GLU A 351 34.38 30.15 -4.37
N ALA A 352 33.18 30.00 -4.97
CA ALA A 352 31.93 30.05 -4.25
C ALA A 352 31.78 28.84 -3.30
N ALA A 353 32.20 27.64 -3.73
CA ALA A 353 32.21 26.44 -2.90
C ALA A 353 33.12 26.59 -1.67
N LYS A 354 34.32 27.15 -1.85
CA LYS A 354 35.22 27.50 -0.73
C LYS A 354 34.65 28.57 0.21
N ALA A 355 33.95 29.56 -0.34
CA ALA A 355 33.29 30.59 0.46
C ALA A 355 32.16 29.99 1.31
N LEU A 356 31.32 29.16 0.71
CA LEU A 356 30.25 28.43 1.42
C LEU A 356 30.84 27.52 2.51
N ALA A 357 31.89 26.73 2.20
CA ALA A 357 32.50 25.85 3.20
C ALA A 357 33.00 26.62 4.44
N ARG A 358 33.53 27.83 4.24
CA ARG A 358 33.93 28.75 5.37
C ARG A 358 32.71 29.27 6.14
N SER A 359 31.61 29.58 5.47
CA SER A 359 30.40 30.07 6.15
C SER A 359 29.73 29.03 7.03
N LEU A 360 30.02 27.75 6.83
CA LEU A 360 29.55 26.66 7.68
C LEU A 360 30.32 26.56 9.02
N GLU A 361 31.45 27.31 9.17
CA GLU A 361 32.19 27.29 10.43
C GLU A 361 31.34 27.83 11.59
N GLY A 362 31.29 27.04 12.68
CA GLY A 362 30.49 27.37 13.88
C GLY A 362 29.04 26.88 13.85
N LEU A 363 28.52 26.41 12.72
CA LEU A 363 27.23 25.76 12.67
C LEU A 363 27.32 24.33 13.25
N THR A 364 26.30 23.93 14.00
CA THR A 364 26.21 22.62 14.63
C THR A 364 25.05 21.78 14.09
N GLU A 365 24.11 22.38 13.37
CA GLU A 365 22.96 21.70 12.74
C GLU A 365 22.85 22.15 11.28
N LEU A 366 22.66 21.19 10.37
CA LEU A 366 22.49 21.41 8.94
C LEU A 366 21.49 20.41 8.36
N ALA A 367 20.52 20.89 7.59
CA ALA A 367 19.79 20.04 6.67
C ALA A 367 20.60 19.85 5.39
N PHE A 368 20.62 18.64 4.86
CA PHE A 368 21.24 18.36 3.57
C PHE A 368 20.48 17.29 2.80
N ASP A 369 20.64 17.37 1.48
CA ASP A 369 20.10 16.42 0.53
C ASP A 369 21.07 16.24 -0.64
N THR A 370 21.05 15.08 -1.32
CA THR A 370 21.97 14.80 -2.43
C THR A 370 21.21 14.55 -3.73
N GLU A 371 21.62 15.26 -4.79
CA GLU A 371 21.14 15.01 -6.14
C GLU A 371 22.06 14.03 -6.87
N THR A 372 21.46 13.02 -7.50
CA THR A 372 22.21 11.89 -8.04
C THR A 372 21.77 11.48 -9.43
N THR A 373 22.57 10.63 -10.09
CA THR A 373 22.26 10.12 -11.42
C THR A 373 21.21 9.01 -11.45
N GLY A 374 20.80 8.44 -10.30
CA GLY A 374 19.84 7.34 -10.24
C GLY A 374 19.51 6.93 -8.82
N LEU A 375 18.59 5.97 -8.64
CA LEU A 375 18.06 5.55 -7.34
C LEU A 375 18.88 4.44 -6.67
N ASP A 376 19.73 3.72 -7.41
CA ASP A 376 20.63 2.73 -6.83
C ASP A 376 21.82 3.43 -6.18
N ALA A 377 21.82 3.48 -4.85
CA ALA A 377 22.84 4.18 -4.08
C ALA A 377 24.26 3.61 -4.29
N LEU A 378 24.42 2.37 -4.72
CA LEU A 378 25.73 1.77 -5.00
C LEU A 378 26.29 2.21 -6.36
N GLU A 379 25.41 2.47 -7.33
CA GLU A 379 25.79 2.81 -8.72
C GLU A 379 25.73 4.32 -8.99
N ALA A 380 24.89 5.04 -8.22
CA ALA A 380 24.63 6.45 -8.46
C ALA A 380 25.85 7.31 -8.18
N GLU A 381 26.06 8.28 -9.05
CA GLU A 381 27.03 9.37 -8.87
C GLU A 381 26.31 10.62 -8.35
N MET A 382 26.99 11.36 -7.48
CA MET A 382 26.47 12.63 -6.98
C MET A 382 26.56 13.69 -8.08
N VAL A 383 25.46 14.34 -8.35
CA VAL A 383 25.37 15.50 -9.28
C VAL A 383 25.57 16.80 -8.55
N GLY A 384 25.13 16.85 -7.29
CA GLY A 384 25.30 17.97 -6.40
C GLY A 384 24.74 17.63 -5.02
N PHE A 385 24.79 18.58 -4.13
CA PHE A 385 24.16 18.49 -2.81
C PHE A 385 23.66 19.86 -2.38
N SER A 386 22.62 19.87 -1.58
CA SER A 386 22.02 21.07 -1.02
C SER A 386 22.17 21.14 0.49
N LEU A 387 22.22 22.35 1.02
CA LEU A 387 22.36 22.65 2.44
C LEU A 387 21.37 23.74 2.86
N SER A 388 20.76 23.58 4.03
CA SER A 388 19.96 24.62 4.69
C SER A 388 20.16 24.58 6.21
N TRP A 389 20.11 25.76 6.86
CA TRP A 389 20.18 25.89 8.32
C TRP A 389 19.22 26.94 8.86
N GLU A 390 18.42 27.52 8.01
CA GLU A 390 17.32 28.40 8.38
C GLU A 390 16.21 28.30 7.30
N ALA A 391 14.98 28.54 7.71
CA ALA A 391 13.83 28.46 6.80
C ALA A 391 13.94 29.48 5.67
N HIS A 392 13.54 29.08 4.47
CA HIS A 392 13.55 29.87 3.23
C HIS A 392 14.92 30.26 2.72
N THR A 393 15.98 29.62 3.20
CA THR A 393 17.36 29.84 2.75
C THR A 393 18.06 28.52 2.52
N ALA A 394 18.58 28.31 1.31
CA ALA A 394 19.32 27.09 0.99
C ALA A 394 20.34 27.31 -0.11
N TYR A 395 21.33 26.43 -0.16
CA TYR A 395 22.43 26.47 -1.09
C TYR A 395 22.54 25.16 -1.83
N TYR A 396 22.58 25.18 -3.15
CA TYR A 396 22.86 23.99 -3.95
C TYR A 396 24.27 24.07 -4.52
N VAL A 397 25.11 23.09 -4.20
CA VAL A 397 26.46 22.94 -4.74
C VAL A 397 26.41 21.99 -5.93
N ALA A 398 26.48 22.54 -7.14
CA ALA A 398 26.52 21.76 -8.38
C ALA A 398 27.93 21.23 -8.59
N LEU A 399 28.10 19.92 -8.52
CA LEU A 399 29.39 19.26 -8.67
C LEU A 399 29.80 19.15 -10.15
N PRO A 400 31.12 19.31 -10.44
CA PRO A 400 31.64 19.00 -11.76
C PRO A 400 31.32 17.59 -12.23
N ALA A 401 31.16 17.41 -13.55
CA ALA A 401 30.86 16.08 -14.12
C ALA A 401 32.08 15.12 -14.02
N ASP A 402 33.31 15.67 -14.02
CA ASP A 402 34.48 14.85 -13.76
C ASP A 402 34.53 14.40 -12.29
N ARG A 403 34.62 13.10 -12.07
CA ARG A 403 34.60 12.52 -10.72
C ARG A 403 35.77 12.99 -9.85
N GLY A 404 36.94 13.23 -10.42
CA GLY A 404 38.12 13.72 -9.68
C GLY A 404 37.95 15.14 -9.24
N GLU A 405 37.42 16.02 -10.11
CA GLU A 405 37.09 17.39 -9.75
C GLU A 405 35.96 17.44 -8.70
N ALA A 406 34.92 16.62 -8.87
CA ALA A 406 33.84 16.50 -7.89
C ALA A 406 34.37 16.06 -6.51
N GLN A 407 35.27 15.07 -6.48
CA GLN A 407 35.92 14.62 -5.25
C GLN A 407 36.70 15.79 -4.59
N ALA A 408 37.41 16.58 -5.37
CA ALA A 408 38.17 17.74 -4.84
C ALA A 408 37.24 18.82 -4.23
N TRP A 409 36.03 19.00 -4.79
CA TRP A 409 35.06 19.91 -4.18
C TRP A 409 34.45 19.32 -2.91
N LEU A 410 34.16 18.03 -2.87
CA LEU A 410 33.66 17.35 -1.69
C LEU A 410 34.64 17.37 -0.53
N GLU A 411 35.96 17.33 -0.81
CA GLU A 411 37.01 17.44 0.23
C GLU A 411 36.94 18.75 1.01
N LEU A 412 36.40 19.85 0.42
CA LEU A 412 36.23 21.14 1.11
C LEU A 412 35.27 21.00 2.31
N TYR A 413 34.35 20.07 2.25
CA TYR A 413 33.30 19.84 3.25
C TYR A 413 33.57 18.61 4.12
N ARG A 414 34.60 17.79 3.81
CA ARG A 414 34.88 16.51 4.53
C ARG A 414 34.95 16.72 6.05
N ALA A 415 35.68 17.74 6.49
CA ALA A 415 35.83 17.99 7.92
C ALA A 415 34.48 18.27 8.63
N ARG A 416 33.47 18.72 7.89
CA ARG A 416 32.14 18.92 8.43
C ARG A 416 31.36 17.63 8.46
N TRP A 417 31.33 16.86 7.37
CA TRP A 417 30.60 15.59 7.32
C TRP A 417 31.13 14.57 8.32
N GLU A 418 32.47 14.63 8.60
CA GLU A 418 33.14 13.74 9.55
C GLU A 418 33.29 14.34 10.97
N ASP A 419 32.64 15.46 11.26
CA ASP A 419 32.62 16.08 12.59
C ASP A 419 31.56 15.41 13.49
N PRO A 420 32.00 14.71 14.59
CA PRO A 420 31.05 14.06 15.50
C PRO A 420 30.17 15.04 16.30
N GLY A 421 30.51 16.36 16.29
CA GLY A 421 29.75 17.42 16.95
C GLY A 421 28.57 17.94 16.12
N MET A 422 28.44 17.52 14.85
CA MET A 422 27.38 17.95 13.96
C MET A 422 26.07 17.21 14.18
N THR A 423 24.99 17.91 13.91
CA THR A 423 23.65 17.32 13.71
C THR A 423 23.25 17.45 12.24
N TRP A 424 23.05 16.33 11.60
CA TRP A 424 22.63 16.25 10.21
C TRP A 424 21.14 15.95 10.11
N ILE A 425 20.42 16.81 9.41
CA ILE A 425 19.00 16.73 9.18
C ILE A 425 18.80 16.31 7.71
N GLY A 426 17.96 15.33 7.44
CA GLY A 426 17.65 14.91 6.07
C GLY A 426 16.32 14.21 5.98
N HIS A 427 15.96 13.81 4.77
CA HIS A 427 14.77 13.03 4.50
C HIS A 427 15.16 11.72 3.81
N ASN A 428 15.06 10.57 4.49
CA ASN A 428 15.62 9.28 4.04
C ASN A 428 17.15 9.29 3.98
N LEU A 429 17.78 9.82 5.02
CA LEU A 429 19.24 10.01 5.17
C LEU A 429 20.09 8.78 4.87
N LYS A 430 19.52 7.58 4.92
CA LYS A 430 20.24 6.36 4.57
C LYS A 430 20.76 6.38 3.13
N TYR A 431 20.00 6.95 2.21
CA TYR A 431 20.41 7.11 0.82
C TYR A 431 21.63 8.03 0.71
N ASP A 432 21.54 9.22 1.30
CA ASP A 432 22.61 10.23 1.26
C ASP A 432 23.88 9.75 1.96
N TYR A 433 23.73 9.03 3.07
CA TYR A 433 24.84 8.36 3.75
C TYR A 433 25.58 7.41 2.80
N GLN A 434 24.89 6.61 2.04
CA GLN A 434 25.49 5.68 1.07
C GLN A 434 26.14 6.40 -0.11
N ILE A 435 25.54 7.50 -0.59
CA ILE A 435 26.08 8.33 -1.67
C ILE A 435 27.41 8.96 -1.22
N LEU A 436 27.49 9.56 -0.03
CA LEU A 436 28.73 10.08 0.53
C LEU A 436 29.82 9.00 0.68
N ALA A 437 29.42 7.81 1.09
CA ALA A 437 30.34 6.67 1.22
C ALA A 437 30.95 6.22 -0.13
N ASN A 438 30.29 6.47 -1.28
CA ASN A 438 30.89 6.24 -2.61
C ASN A 438 32.09 7.15 -2.91
N TYR A 439 32.18 8.26 -2.21
CA TYR A 439 33.30 9.24 -2.28
C TYR A 439 34.27 9.09 -1.09
N GLY A 440 34.15 8.01 -0.32
CA GLY A 440 34.99 7.76 0.84
C GLY A 440 34.80 8.75 1.99
N ILE A 441 33.62 9.38 2.04
CA ILE A 441 33.24 10.31 3.12
C ILE A 441 32.28 9.58 4.05
N ARG A 442 32.58 9.61 5.35
CA ARG A 442 31.74 9.02 6.38
C ARG A 442 30.96 10.12 7.08
N LEU A 443 29.64 10.11 6.93
CA LEU A 443 28.78 11.00 7.69
C LEU A 443 28.83 10.59 9.17
N THR A 444 29.27 11.51 10.04
CA THR A 444 29.35 11.29 11.49
C THR A 444 28.52 12.31 12.23
N GLY A 445 28.37 12.14 13.54
CA GLY A 445 27.55 13.00 14.36
C GLY A 445 26.12 12.49 14.54
N THR A 446 25.24 13.38 14.94
CA THR A 446 23.83 13.05 15.21
C THR A 446 22.99 13.13 13.94
N LEU A 447 22.25 12.07 13.63
CA LEU A 447 21.33 12.06 12.50
C LEU A 447 19.90 12.40 12.95
N ARG A 448 19.19 13.17 12.13
CA ARG A 448 17.79 13.55 12.30
C ARG A 448 17.06 13.34 10.98
N ASP A 449 16.38 12.23 10.84
CA ASP A 449 15.66 11.88 9.63
C ASP A 449 14.18 12.26 9.75
N THR A 450 13.70 13.14 8.90
CA THR A 450 12.31 13.64 8.92
C THR A 450 11.30 12.57 8.47
N MET A 451 11.71 11.63 7.61
CA MET A 451 10.88 10.47 7.25
C MET A 451 10.67 9.55 8.46
N LEU A 452 11.72 9.23 9.21
CA LEU A 452 11.66 8.41 10.42
C LEU A 452 10.93 9.14 11.55
N ALA A 453 11.12 10.45 11.70
CA ALA A 453 10.39 11.27 12.65
C ALA A 453 8.87 11.19 12.41
N HIS A 454 8.44 11.40 11.17
CA HIS A 454 7.02 11.30 10.82
C HIS A 454 6.48 9.87 10.94
N TYR A 455 7.26 8.87 10.57
CA TYR A 455 6.88 7.47 10.77
C TYR A 455 6.58 7.13 12.24
N LEU A 456 7.31 7.70 13.20
CA LEU A 456 7.02 7.52 14.61
C LEU A 456 5.76 8.28 15.06
N ILE A 457 5.51 9.47 14.50
CA ILE A 457 4.33 10.30 14.81
C ILE A 457 3.06 9.67 14.22
N GLU A 458 3.08 9.24 12.97
CA GLU A 458 1.93 8.73 12.20
C GLU A 458 2.31 7.50 11.35
N PRO A 459 2.52 6.32 11.99
CA PRO A 459 3.09 5.14 11.31
C PRO A 459 2.24 4.57 10.17
N ASP A 460 0.97 4.93 10.08
CA ASP A 460 0.05 4.45 9.05
C ASP A 460 -0.10 5.41 7.86
N GLN A 461 0.62 6.54 7.86
CA GLN A 461 0.55 7.56 6.82
C GLN A 461 1.67 7.40 5.78
N ARG A 462 1.62 8.21 4.71
CA ARG A 462 2.73 8.32 3.76
C ARG A 462 3.80 9.25 4.34
N HIS A 463 5.06 8.86 4.16
CA HIS A 463 6.20 9.57 4.74
C HIS A 463 7.04 10.31 3.70
N GLY A 464 6.65 10.33 2.42
CA GLY A 464 7.35 11.07 1.37
C GLY A 464 7.24 12.59 1.55
N MET A 465 8.33 13.31 1.24
CA MET A 465 8.51 14.73 1.50
C MET A 465 7.38 15.60 0.92
N ASP A 466 6.94 15.36 -0.31
CA ASP A 466 5.83 16.10 -0.94
C ASP A 466 4.55 16.06 -0.09
N ALA A 467 4.19 14.85 0.38
CA ALA A 467 3.00 14.67 1.21
C ALA A 467 3.15 15.35 2.57
N LEU A 468 4.35 15.31 3.15
CA LEU A 468 4.65 15.94 4.43
C LEU A 468 4.64 17.46 4.32
N ALA A 469 5.27 18.03 3.28
CA ALA A 469 5.26 19.46 3.01
C ALA A 469 3.83 19.99 2.85
N GLN A 470 3.00 19.28 2.09
CA GLN A 470 1.59 19.65 1.92
C GLN A 470 0.80 19.59 3.23
N ASN A 471 0.99 18.52 4.03
CA ASN A 471 0.19 18.28 5.23
C ASN A 471 0.61 19.17 6.41
N TYR A 472 1.91 19.43 6.56
CA TYR A 472 2.46 20.10 7.75
C TYR A 472 2.88 21.54 7.51
N LEU A 473 3.34 21.87 6.29
CA LEU A 473 3.78 23.21 5.94
C LEU A 473 2.76 23.96 5.06
N GLY A 474 1.78 23.25 4.48
CA GLY A 474 0.87 23.82 3.49
C GLY A 474 1.60 24.23 2.21
N TYR A 475 2.69 23.57 1.90
CA TYR A 475 3.61 23.86 0.81
C TYR A 475 3.59 22.74 -0.23
N THR A 476 3.66 23.09 -1.51
CA THR A 476 3.72 22.16 -2.61
C THR A 476 5.12 22.24 -3.24
N PRO A 477 5.98 21.24 -3.00
CA PRO A 477 7.31 21.19 -3.60
C PRO A 477 7.27 21.05 -5.11
N ILE A 478 8.36 21.39 -5.76
CA ILE A 478 8.63 21.13 -7.18
C ILE A 478 8.70 19.62 -7.38
N SER A 479 7.94 19.07 -8.31
CA SER A 479 8.02 17.64 -8.62
C SER A 479 9.27 17.30 -9.41
N ILE A 480 9.98 16.25 -9.04
CA ILE A 480 11.13 15.75 -9.79
C ILE A 480 10.79 15.46 -11.25
N GLU A 481 9.54 15.03 -11.54
CA GLU A 481 9.06 14.79 -12.90
C GLU A 481 9.01 16.07 -13.77
N ALA A 482 8.95 17.24 -13.14
CA ALA A 482 9.03 18.51 -13.85
C ALA A 482 10.46 18.76 -14.42
N LEU A 483 11.49 18.21 -13.76
CA LEU A 483 12.89 18.37 -14.17
C LEU A 483 13.31 17.27 -15.16
N ILE A 484 13.13 16.01 -14.76
CA ILE A 484 13.66 14.85 -15.50
C ILE A 484 12.62 14.15 -16.38
N GLY A 485 11.37 14.60 -16.33
CA GLY A 485 10.25 14.00 -17.09
C GLY A 485 9.59 12.83 -16.37
N PRO A 486 8.46 12.35 -16.90
CA PRO A 486 7.68 11.28 -16.28
C PRO A 486 8.44 9.95 -16.28
N LYS A 487 8.14 9.10 -15.27
CA LYS A 487 8.74 7.76 -15.15
C LYS A 487 8.62 6.96 -16.46
N GLY A 488 9.70 6.37 -16.90
CA GLY A 488 9.76 5.53 -18.09
C GLY A 488 11.10 5.59 -18.83
N LYS A 489 11.18 4.92 -19.96
CA LYS A 489 12.42 4.79 -20.77
C LYS A 489 13.02 6.12 -21.26
N ASN A 490 12.22 7.18 -21.28
CA ASN A 490 12.64 8.51 -21.75
C ASN A 490 12.92 9.48 -20.59
N GLN A 491 12.91 9.01 -19.34
CA GLN A 491 13.27 9.84 -18.20
C GLN A 491 14.75 10.22 -18.28
N LYS A 492 15.05 11.51 -18.10
CA LYS A 492 16.42 12.02 -18.11
C LYS A 492 17.13 11.69 -16.81
N SER A 493 18.46 11.69 -16.82
CA SER A 493 19.24 11.77 -15.58
C SER A 493 19.22 13.20 -15.03
N MET A 494 19.33 13.37 -13.72
CA MET A 494 19.49 14.68 -13.09
C MET A 494 20.73 15.42 -13.63
N ARG A 495 21.76 14.69 -14.03
CA ARG A 495 22.99 15.25 -14.64
C ARG A 495 22.74 15.87 -16.01
N ASP A 496 21.67 15.49 -16.72
CA ASP A 496 21.30 16.06 -18.02
C ASP A 496 20.51 17.38 -17.90
N VAL A 497 20.13 17.74 -16.66
CA VAL A 497 19.38 18.98 -16.37
C VAL A 497 20.39 20.11 -16.08
N PRO A 498 20.18 21.34 -16.62
CA PRO A 498 21.04 22.47 -16.30
C PRO A 498 21.10 22.75 -14.80
N ALA A 499 22.29 23.00 -14.26
CA ALA A 499 22.51 23.24 -12.82
C ALA A 499 21.60 24.35 -12.25
N ALA A 500 21.28 25.37 -13.03
CA ALA A 500 20.38 26.44 -12.61
C ALA A 500 18.94 26.00 -12.41
N GLU A 501 18.48 25.00 -13.17
CA GLU A 501 17.13 24.40 -13.00
C GLU A 501 17.11 23.41 -11.83
N VAL A 502 18.19 22.63 -11.64
CA VAL A 502 18.34 21.72 -10.49
C VAL A 502 18.44 22.50 -9.19
N ALA A 503 19.09 23.69 -9.20
CA ALA A 503 19.33 24.47 -8.00
C ALA A 503 18.07 24.87 -7.25
N GLU A 504 17.00 25.24 -7.97
CA GLU A 504 15.73 25.61 -7.36
C GLU A 504 15.08 24.41 -6.68
N TYR A 505 15.06 23.25 -7.34
CA TYR A 505 14.52 22.00 -6.82
C TYR A 505 15.34 21.49 -5.62
N ALA A 506 16.64 21.33 -5.77
CA ALA A 506 17.50 20.75 -4.75
C ALA A 506 17.60 21.65 -3.48
N ALA A 507 17.67 22.96 -3.67
CA ALA A 507 17.65 23.89 -2.54
C ALA A 507 16.31 23.87 -1.80
N GLU A 508 15.19 23.73 -2.53
CA GLU A 508 13.86 23.54 -1.95
C GLU A 508 13.81 22.29 -1.08
N ASP A 509 14.38 21.16 -1.52
CA ASP A 509 14.36 19.89 -0.77
C ASP A 509 15.10 20.03 0.57
N ALA A 510 16.24 20.69 0.62
CA ALA A 510 16.95 20.96 1.87
C ALA A 510 16.19 21.94 2.79
N ASP A 511 15.58 22.99 2.25
CA ASP A 511 14.80 23.96 3.01
C ASP A 511 13.52 23.32 3.58
N VAL A 512 12.78 22.57 2.76
CA VAL A 512 11.57 21.84 3.19
C VAL A 512 11.94 20.83 4.26
N THR A 513 13.04 20.13 4.12
CA THR A 513 13.56 19.20 5.12
C THR A 513 13.85 19.88 6.46
N TRP A 514 14.50 21.05 6.43
CA TRP A 514 14.71 21.86 7.63
C TRP A 514 13.40 22.27 8.29
N GLN A 515 12.45 22.79 7.52
CA GLN A 515 11.14 23.23 8.03
C GLN A 515 10.32 22.06 8.60
N LEU A 516 10.35 20.88 7.96
CA LEU A 516 9.70 19.66 8.48
C LEU A 516 10.32 19.21 9.80
N HIS A 517 11.65 19.27 9.91
CA HIS A 517 12.33 18.96 11.16
C HIS A 517 11.85 19.85 12.30
N GLU A 518 11.80 21.16 12.08
CA GLU A 518 11.28 22.11 13.07
C GLU A 518 9.80 21.87 13.42
N ALA A 519 8.99 21.49 12.45
CA ALA A 519 7.57 21.16 12.66
C ALA A 519 7.37 19.85 13.43
N PHE A 520 8.30 18.88 13.34
CA PHE A 520 8.20 17.60 14.03
C PHE A 520 8.79 17.58 15.44
N LYS A 521 9.77 18.42 15.75
CA LYS A 521 10.36 18.54 17.09
C LYS A 521 9.28 18.59 18.21
N PRO A 522 8.34 19.55 18.21
CA PRO A 522 7.35 19.64 19.29
C PRO A 522 6.40 18.43 19.32
N LYS A 523 6.08 17.82 18.18
CA LYS A 523 5.20 16.65 18.09
C LYS A 523 5.85 15.40 18.66
N LEU A 524 7.14 15.20 18.42
CA LEU A 524 7.92 14.09 18.99
C LEU A 524 8.02 14.24 20.51
N ALA A 525 8.29 15.44 21.00
CA ALA A 525 8.36 15.74 22.42
C ALA A 525 7.01 15.52 23.12
N GLU A 526 5.91 16.04 22.56
CA GLU A 526 4.56 15.84 23.08
C GLU A 526 4.16 14.36 23.10
N ALA A 527 4.56 13.61 22.08
CA ALA A 527 4.31 12.19 22.00
C ALA A 527 5.30 11.34 22.85
N GLY A 528 6.40 11.92 23.38
CA GLY A 528 7.43 11.16 24.10
C GLY A 528 8.21 10.19 23.21
N LEU A 529 8.34 10.48 21.91
CA LEU A 529 8.96 9.60 20.91
C LEU A 529 10.42 9.96 20.59
N GLU A 530 10.96 11.01 21.21
CA GLU A 530 12.32 11.46 20.98
C GLU A 530 13.35 10.37 21.27
N GLY A 531 13.20 9.61 22.38
CA GLY A 531 14.09 8.50 22.69
C GLY A 531 14.10 7.42 21.62
N VAL A 532 12.91 7.04 21.09
CA VAL A 532 12.82 6.04 20.02
C VAL A 532 13.50 6.54 18.74
N LEU A 533 13.36 7.82 18.41
CA LEU A 533 14.02 8.41 17.24
C LEU A 533 15.52 8.47 17.44
N HIS A 534 16.00 9.01 18.57
CA HIS A 534 17.39 9.39 18.78
C HIS A 534 18.29 8.22 19.19
N ASP A 535 17.74 7.28 19.97
CA ASP A 535 18.51 6.17 20.54
C ASP A 535 18.32 4.85 19.76
N LEU A 536 17.34 4.81 18.82
CA LEU A 536 17.03 3.61 18.08
C LEU A 536 16.99 3.81 16.56
N GLU A 537 16.05 4.64 16.03
CA GLU A 537 15.85 4.70 14.59
C GLU A 537 16.98 5.44 13.86
N ALA A 538 17.44 6.56 14.39
CA ALA A 538 18.51 7.33 13.76
C ALA A 538 19.87 6.63 13.83
N PRO A 539 20.32 6.04 14.97
CA PRO A 539 21.55 5.26 15.02
C PRO A 539 21.54 3.99 14.16
N LEU A 540 20.36 3.47 13.81
CA LEU A 540 20.24 2.32 12.92
C LEU A 540 20.52 2.66 11.45
N VAL A 541 20.41 3.92 11.04
CA VAL A 541 20.63 4.36 9.64
C VAL A 541 21.99 3.93 9.09
N PRO A 542 23.12 4.26 9.74
CA PRO A 542 24.44 3.80 9.27
C PRO A 542 24.62 2.28 9.30
N VAL A 543 23.99 1.58 10.25
CA VAL A 543 24.01 0.12 10.33
C VAL A 543 23.40 -0.49 9.08
N LEU A 544 22.19 -0.06 8.73
CA LEU A 544 21.47 -0.56 7.55
C LEU A 544 22.18 -0.17 6.25
N ALA A 545 22.73 1.02 6.18
CA ALA A 545 23.50 1.46 5.02
C ALA A 545 24.74 0.56 4.80
N ASP A 546 25.48 0.25 5.85
CA ASP A 546 26.67 -0.62 5.76
C ASP A 546 26.26 -2.07 5.42
N MET A 547 25.15 -2.59 5.95
CA MET A 547 24.60 -3.90 5.59
C MET A 547 24.20 -3.98 4.12
N GLU A 548 23.46 -2.98 3.63
CA GLU A 548 23.04 -2.88 2.23
C GLU A 548 24.25 -2.82 1.30
N ARG A 549 25.27 -2.07 1.65
CA ARG A 549 26.53 -1.98 0.90
C ARG A 549 27.35 -3.26 0.91
N ALA A 550 27.35 -3.99 2.04
CA ALA A 550 28.04 -5.28 2.14
C ALA A 550 27.40 -6.35 1.25
N GLY A 551 26.09 -6.44 1.24
CA GLY A 551 25.32 -7.39 0.41
C GLY A 551 25.59 -8.86 0.72
N MET A 552 24.87 -9.74 0.05
CA MET A 552 24.88 -11.20 0.25
C MET A 552 25.35 -11.92 -1.01
N ALA A 553 26.28 -12.85 -0.88
CA ALA A 553 26.77 -13.66 -1.99
C ALA A 553 25.85 -14.87 -2.26
N VAL A 554 25.72 -15.25 -3.53
CA VAL A 554 24.90 -16.39 -3.98
C VAL A 554 25.67 -17.31 -4.92
N ASP A 555 25.34 -18.61 -4.87
CA ASP A 555 25.86 -19.62 -5.83
C ASP A 555 25.06 -19.58 -7.14
N LEU A 556 25.54 -18.84 -8.12
CA LEU A 556 24.90 -18.70 -9.43
C LEU A 556 24.76 -20.02 -10.19
N GLU A 557 25.77 -20.89 -10.09
CA GLU A 557 25.72 -22.19 -10.74
C GLU A 557 24.69 -23.10 -10.05
N GLY A 558 24.63 -23.05 -8.74
CA GLY A 558 23.62 -23.74 -7.94
C GLY A 558 22.21 -23.27 -8.26
N LEU A 559 22.00 -21.95 -8.38
CA LEU A 559 20.72 -21.37 -8.79
C LEU A 559 20.32 -21.86 -10.19
N ALA A 560 21.25 -21.86 -11.16
CA ALA A 560 20.96 -22.34 -12.51
C ALA A 560 20.58 -23.83 -12.54
N ARG A 561 21.30 -24.68 -11.80
CA ARG A 561 20.94 -26.11 -11.66
C ARG A 561 19.58 -26.28 -11.01
N TYR A 562 19.30 -25.54 -9.95
CA TYR A 562 18.04 -25.65 -9.24
C TYR A 562 16.86 -25.11 -10.06
N SER A 563 17.08 -24.11 -10.89
CA SER A 563 16.06 -23.63 -11.85
C SER A 563 15.59 -24.71 -12.82
N VAL A 564 16.54 -25.55 -13.32
CA VAL A 564 16.21 -26.67 -14.20
C VAL A 564 15.38 -27.73 -13.45
N GLU A 565 15.81 -28.12 -12.25
CA GLU A 565 15.11 -29.11 -11.43
C GLU A 565 13.68 -28.66 -11.09
N LEU A 566 13.49 -27.37 -10.70
CA LEU A 566 12.17 -26.83 -10.45
C LEU A 566 11.30 -26.75 -11.73
N GLY A 567 11.92 -26.54 -12.88
CA GLY A 567 11.24 -26.61 -14.18
C GLY A 567 10.71 -28.01 -14.49
N GLU A 568 11.51 -29.03 -14.27
CA GLU A 568 11.13 -30.44 -14.43
C GLU A 568 10.02 -30.85 -13.44
N ASP A 569 10.15 -30.43 -12.18
CA ASP A 569 9.13 -30.65 -11.14
C ASP A 569 7.82 -29.96 -11.50
N SER A 570 7.86 -28.72 -11.98
CA SER A 570 6.68 -27.97 -12.39
C SER A 570 5.95 -28.68 -13.54
N ALA A 571 6.70 -29.12 -14.56
CA ALA A 571 6.13 -29.84 -15.73
C ALA A 571 5.49 -31.17 -15.31
N ARG A 572 6.15 -31.91 -14.41
CA ARG A 572 5.62 -33.17 -13.87
C ARG A 572 4.33 -32.96 -13.11
N LEU A 573 4.31 -31.98 -12.19
CA LEU A 573 3.14 -31.64 -11.39
C LEU A 573 1.98 -31.16 -12.26
N GLU A 574 2.27 -30.38 -13.29
CA GLU A 574 1.28 -29.91 -14.26
C GLU A 574 0.63 -31.09 -15.01
N ALA A 575 1.42 -32.09 -15.41
CA ALA A 575 0.90 -33.31 -16.04
C ALA A 575 0.02 -34.13 -15.06
N GLU A 576 0.48 -34.32 -13.82
CA GLU A 576 -0.28 -34.99 -12.75
C GLU A 576 -1.62 -34.30 -12.47
N VAL A 577 -1.63 -32.97 -12.40
CA VAL A 577 -2.87 -32.19 -12.20
C VAL A 577 -3.84 -32.35 -13.36
N ARG A 578 -3.35 -32.31 -14.62
CA ARG A 578 -4.19 -32.54 -15.82
C ARG A 578 -4.77 -33.95 -15.85
N GLU A 579 -3.97 -34.94 -15.49
CA GLU A 579 -4.43 -36.34 -15.39
C GLU A 579 -5.55 -36.49 -14.37
N LEU A 580 -5.36 -35.95 -13.15
CA LEU A 580 -6.36 -35.95 -12.08
C LEU A 580 -7.63 -35.16 -12.45
N ALA A 581 -7.49 -34.10 -13.23
CA ALA A 581 -8.62 -33.31 -13.75
C ALA A 581 -9.37 -34.02 -14.88
N GLY A 582 -8.71 -34.93 -15.61
CA GLY A 582 -9.26 -35.61 -16.79
C GLY A 582 -9.58 -34.64 -17.93
N VAL A 583 -8.89 -33.50 -17.99
CA VAL A 583 -9.03 -32.46 -19.03
C VAL A 583 -7.77 -31.61 -19.10
N ASP A 584 -7.44 -31.17 -20.32
CA ASP A 584 -6.36 -30.21 -20.53
C ASP A 584 -6.88 -28.79 -20.27
N PHE A 585 -6.14 -28.03 -19.47
CA PHE A 585 -6.47 -26.64 -19.12
C PHE A 585 -5.22 -25.89 -18.66
N ASN A 586 -5.30 -24.57 -18.65
CA ASN A 586 -4.23 -23.72 -18.15
C ASN A 586 -4.34 -23.58 -16.60
N LEU A 587 -3.40 -24.19 -15.88
CA LEU A 587 -3.33 -24.17 -14.41
C LEU A 587 -3.10 -22.74 -13.88
N GLY A 588 -2.42 -21.90 -14.65
CA GLY A 588 -2.19 -20.47 -14.33
C GLY A 588 -3.42 -19.59 -14.52
N SER A 589 -4.54 -20.12 -15.08
CA SER A 589 -5.79 -19.38 -15.24
C SER A 589 -6.74 -19.63 -14.07
N PRO A 590 -6.96 -18.68 -13.15
CA PRO A 590 -7.88 -18.86 -12.02
C PRO A 590 -9.29 -19.25 -12.45
N LYS A 591 -9.72 -18.76 -13.62
CA LYS A 591 -11.04 -19.07 -14.20
C LYS A 591 -11.15 -20.54 -14.57
N GLN A 592 -10.23 -21.05 -15.40
CA GLN A 592 -10.24 -22.45 -15.85
C GLN A 592 -10.03 -23.41 -14.69
N LEU A 593 -9.12 -23.06 -13.78
CA LEU A 593 -8.90 -23.84 -12.56
C LEU A 593 -10.16 -23.92 -11.70
N GLY A 594 -10.85 -22.82 -11.49
CA GLY A 594 -12.10 -22.78 -10.74
C GLY A 594 -13.20 -23.63 -11.39
N GLU A 595 -13.35 -23.58 -12.72
CA GLU A 595 -14.29 -24.42 -13.47
C GLU A 595 -13.95 -25.92 -13.32
N VAL A 596 -12.67 -26.29 -13.35
CA VAL A 596 -12.24 -27.68 -13.14
C VAL A 596 -12.55 -28.17 -11.73
N LEU A 597 -12.18 -27.39 -10.71
CA LEU A 597 -12.32 -27.78 -9.31
C LEU A 597 -13.78 -27.83 -8.85
N PHE A 598 -14.58 -26.83 -9.21
CA PHE A 598 -15.91 -26.67 -8.63
C PHE A 598 -17.05 -27.05 -9.57
N ASP A 599 -16.93 -26.90 -10.89
CA ASP A 599 -17.97 -27.30 -11.83
C ASP A 599 -17.80 -28.77 -12.28
N ARG A 600 -16.54 -29.20 -12.56
CA ARG A 600 -16.26 -30.55 -13.05
C ARG A 600 -16.05 -31.56 -11.92
N LEU A 601 -15.09 -31.32 -11.02
CA LEU A 601 -14.77 -32.21 -9.89
C LEU A 601 -15.73 -32.04 -8.70
N LYS A 602 -16.48 -30.94 -8.67
CA LYS A 602 -17.51 -30.64 -7.65
C LYS A 602 -16.99 -30.71 -6.21
N LEU A 603 -15.79 -30.20 -5.97
CA LEU A 603 -15.17 -30.25 -4.64
C LEU A 603 -16.02 -29.58 -3.57
N ASP A 604 -16.74 -28.51 -3.91
CA ASP A 604 -17.75 -27.88 -3.07
C ASP A 604 -18.94 -27.39 -3.93
N PRO A 605 -20.12 -27.96 -3.75
CA PRO A 605 -21.34 -27.50 -4.45
C PRO A 605 -21.75 -26.06 -4.06
N LYS A 606 -21.21 -25.53 -2.94
CA LYS A 606 -21.49 -24.19 -2.41
C LYS A 606 -20.31 -23.25 -2.54
N ALA A 607 -19.33 -23.58 -3.41
CA ALA A 607 -18.14 -22.76 -3.61
C ALA A 607 -18.52 -21.32 -3.96
N LYS A 608 -17.95 -20.38 -3.21
CA LYS A 608 -18.19 -18.94 -3.40
C LYS A 608 -17.45 -18.43 -4.63
N LYS A 609 -18.15 -17.67 -5.45
CA LYS A 609 -17.56 -16.92 -6.54
C LYS A 609 -17.13 -15.54 -6.04
N THR A 610 -16.04 -15.01 -6.58
CA THR A 610 -15.57 -13.66 -6.35
C THR A 610 -16.56 -12.63 -6.95
N LYS A 611 -16.37 -11.35 -6.65
CA LYS A 611 -17.17 -10.26 -7.24
C LYS A 611 -17.14 -10.24 -8.78
N THR A 612 -16.11 -10.82 -9.40
CA THR A 612 -15.97 -10.97 -10.86
C THR A 612 -16.62 -12.26 -11.41
N GLY A 613 -17.39 -13.00 -10.60
CA GLY A 613 -18.08 -14.22 -11.01
C GLY A 613 -17.19 -15.45 -11.17
N GLN A 614 -15.91 -15.35 -10.82
CA GLN A 614 -14.95 -16.47 -10.84
C GLN A 614 -14.93 -17.17 -9.48
N TYR A 615 -14.61 -18.46 -9.46
CA TYR A 615 -14.36 -19.16 -8.20
C TYR A 615 -13.11 -18.63 -7.52
N ALA A 616 -13.16 -18.52 -6.20
CA ALA A 616 -11.97 -18.24 -5.41
C ALA A 616 -11.08 -19.49 -5.39
N THR A 617 -9.87 -19.37 -5.92
CA THR A 617 -8.88 -20.45 -6.01
C THR A 617 -7.58 -20.13 -5.31
N GLY A 618 -7.59 -19.13 -4.40
CA GLY A 618 -6.41 -18.78 -3.60
C GLY A 618 -5.93 -19.95 -2.74
N GLU A 619 -4.69 -19.89 -2.27
CA GLU A 619 -4.06 -20.93 -1.46
C GLU A 619 -4.88 -21.25 -0.21
N GLU A 620 -5.33 -20.21 0.52
CA GLU A 620 -6.17 -20.33 1.71
C GLU A 620 -7.49 -21.08 1.44
N VAL A 621 -8.09 -20.88 0.26
CA VAL A 621 -9.31 -21.59 -0.14
C VAL A 621 -9.01 -23.04 -0.43
N LEU A 622 -7.94 -23.31 -1.19
CA LEU A 622 -7.54 -24.67 -1.57
C LEU A 622 -7.12 -25.51 -0.36
N GLU A 623 -6.45 -24.93 0.62
CA GLU A 623 -6.08 -25.63 1.86
C GLU A 623 -7.27 -26.29 2.56
N ASN A 624 -8.46 -25.70 2.51
CA ASN A 624 -9.69 -26.27 3.08
C ASN A 624 -10.18 -27.54 2.34
N PHE A 625 -9.65 -27.80 1.13
CA PHE A 625 -10.04 -28.93 0.29
C PHE A 625 -8.94 -29.98 0.13
N ARG A 626 -7.83 -29.91 0.89
CA ARG A 626 -6.74 -30.89 0.81
C ARG A 626 -7.20 -32.34 0.93
N SER A 627 -8.11 -32.61 1.87
CA SER A 627 -8.66 -33.95 2.08
C SER A 627 -9.76 -34.36 1.09
N ALA A 628 -10.26 -33.43 0.29
CA ALA A 628 -11.40 -33.68 -0.59
C ALA A 628 -10.99 -34.36 -1.91
N HIS A 629 -9.82 -34.04 -2.46
CA HIS A 629 -9.34 -34.62 -3.72
C HIS A 629 -7.83 -34.47 -3.87
N PRO A 630 -7.08 -35.48 -4.37
CA PRO A 630 -5.63 -35.42 -4.52
C PRO A 630 -5.10 -34.28 -5.43
N ILE A 631 -5.94 -33.79 -6.34
CA ILE A 631 -5.60 -32.66 -7.21
C ILE A 631 -5.19 -31.41 -6.43
N VAL A 632 -5.78 -31.21 -5.23
CA VAL A 632 -5.55 -30.02 -4.43
C VAL A 632 -4.11 -29.98 -3.90
N ASP A 633 -3.59 -31.09 -3.38
CA ASP A 633 -2.20 -31.18 -2.93
C ASP A 633 -1.24 -30.91 -4.08
N LYS A 634 -1.52 -31.50 -5.27
CA LYS A 634 -0.66 -31.31 -6.46
C LYS A 634 -0.70 -29.86 -6.97
N LEU A 635 -1.85 -29.20 -6.91
CA LEU A 635 -1.98 -27.78 -7.25
C LEU A 635 -1.22 -26.86 -6.29
N LEU A 636 -1.33 -27.13 -5.00
CA LEU A 636 -0.60 -26.38 -3.98
C LEU A 636 0.91 -26.57 -4.14
N GLU A 637 1.36 -27.80 -4.38
CA GLU A 637 2.74 -28.12 -4.65
C GLU A 637 3.25 -27.43 -5.93
N TRP A 638 2.48 -27.48 -7.02
CA TRP A 638 2.80 -26.79 -8.28
C TRP A 638 2.94 -25.28 -8.11
N ARG A 639 2.04 -24.64 -7.38
CA ARG A 639 2.12 -23.21 -7.07
C ARG A 639 3.36 -22.88 -6.25
N GLN A 640 3.68 -23.70 -5.26
CA GLN A 640 4.86 -23.52 -4.44
C GLN A 640 6.14 -23.62 -5.27
N VAL A 641 6.24 -24.60 -6.16
CA VAL A 641 7.35 -24.76 -7.10
C VAL A 641 7.45 -23.56 -8.03
N GLY A 642 6.34 -23.14 -8.63
CA GLY A 642 6.30 -21.98 -9.52
C GLY A 642 6.72 -20.69 -8.82
N LYS A 643 6.25 -20.45 -7.59
CA LYS A 643 6.63 -19.29 -6.78
C LYS A 643 8.13 -19.30 -6.41
N LEU A 644 8.65 -20.44 -5.98
CA LEU A 644 10.09 -20.57 -5.67
C LEU A 644 10.96 -20.30 -6.90
N LYS A 645 10.58 -20.88 -8.04
CA LYS A 645 11.29 -20.69 -9.29
C LYS A 645 11.29 -19.23 -9.75
N SER A 646 10.11 -18.66 -9.92
CA SER A 646 9.98 -17.31 -10.51
C SER A 646 10.41 -16.19 -9.56
N THR A 647 10.11 -16.31 -8.25
CA THR A 647 10.36 -15.23 -7.29
C THR A 647 11.80 -15.19 -6.79
N TYR A 648 12.45 -16.38 -6.69
CA TYR A 648 13.77 -16.46 -6.11
C TYR A 648 14.79 -17.01 -7.10
N VAL A 649 14.62 -18.25 -7.58
CA VAL A 649 15.69 -18.97 -8.27
C VAL A 649 16.05 -18.34 -9.61
N ASP A 650 15.06 -17.88 -10.37
CA ASP A 650 15.28 -17.21 -11.65
C ASP A 650 15.57 -15.71 -11.51
N ALA A 651 14.98 -15.07 -10.48
CA ALA A 651 15.11 -13.62 -10.29
C ALA A 651 16.44 -13.22 -9.61
N LEU A 652 16.92 -14.01 -8.63
CA LEU A 652 18.14 -13.65 -7.89
C LEU A 652 19.39 -13.45 -8.75
N PRO A 653 19.65 -14.26 -9.80
CA PRO A 653 20.79 -14.02 -10.68
C PRO A 653 20.79 -12.68 -11.39
N GLU A 654 19.59 -12.16 -11.74
CA GLU A 654 19.41 -10.87 -12.41
C GLU A 654 19.67 -9.69 -11.47
N LEU A 655 19.57 -9.91 -10.15
CA LEU A 655 19.77 -8.91 -9.11
C LEU A 655 21.20 -8.85 -8.57
N VAL A 656 22.08 -9.71 -9.07
CA VAL A 656 23.50 -9.67 -8.66
C VAL A 656 24.15 -8.44 -9.26
N ASN A 657 24.63 -7.54 -8.42
CA ASN A 657 25.38 -6.37 -8.85
C ASN A 657 26.72 -6.81 -9.50
N PRO A 658 26.98 -6.44 -10.76
CA PRO A 658 28.17 -6.92 -11.51
C PRO A 658 29.50 -6.43 -10.92
N ARG A 659 29.50 -5.32 -10.17
CA ARG A 659 30.71 -4.75 -9.56
C ARG A 659 31.09 -5.48 -8.27
N THR A 660 30.11 -5.87 -7.46
CA THR A 660 30.35 -6.52 -6.16
C THR A 660 30.24 -8.04 -6.21
N GLY A 661 29.54 -8.59 -7.22
CA GLY A 661 29.19 -10.00 -7.29
C GLY A 661 28.17 -10.45 -6.23
N ARG A 662 27.46 -9.51 -5.61
CA ARG A 662 26.54 -9.75 -4.50
C ARG A 662 25.16 -9.19 -4.78
N ILE A 663 24.18 -9.64 -4.03
CA ILE A 663 22.82 -9.11 -4.00
C ILE A 663 22.74 -8.09 -2.86
N HIS A 664 22.22 -6.92 -3.16
CA HIS A 664 22.04 -5.83 -2.22
C HIS A 664 20.55 -5.55 -2.05
N THR A 665 20.00 -6.02 -0.91
CA THR A 665 18.62 -5.72 -0.55
C THR A 665 18.53 -4.33 0.08
N THR A 666 17.36 -3.70 0.03
CA THR A 666 17.08 -2.46 0.77
C THR A 666 16.27 -2.78 2.02
N PHE A 667 16.74 -2.34 3.18
CA PHE A 667 16.02 -2.44 4.45
C PHE A 667 15.24 -1.15 4.72
N ASN A 668 13.91 -1.25 4.87
CA ASN A 668 13.06 -0.10 5.13
C ASN A 668 12.63 -0.08 6.60
N GLN A 669 12.85 1.07 7.25
CA GLN A 669 12.46 1.31 8.65
C GLN A 669 11.02 1.82 8.77
N ALA A 670 10.52 2.56 7.77
CA ALA A 670 9.28 3.32 7.82
C ALA A 670 8.10 2.64 7.09
N VAL A 671 8.05 1.30 7.04
CA VAL A 671 6.99 0.54 6.35
C VAL A 671 6.11 -0.23 7.32
N ALA A 672 6.71 -1.02 8.20
CA ALA A 672 5.95 -1.85 9.12
C ALA A 672 5.56 -1.07 10.37
N ALA A 673 4.28 -0.85 10.59
CA ALA A 673 3.78 -0.10 11.74
C ALA A 673 4.09 -0.74 13.12
N THR A 674 4.67 -1.94 13.15
CA THR A 674 5.17 -2.61 14.36
C THR A 674 6.61 -2.24 14.71
N GLY A 675 7.31 -1.47 13.88
CA GLY A 675 8.74 -1.22 14.05
C GLY A 675 9.67 -2.27 13.44
N ARG A 676 9.14 -3.36 12.88
CA ARG A 676 9.96 -4.35 12.16
C ARG A 676 10.55 -3.74 10.89
N LEU A 677 11.75 -4.18 10.52
CA LEU A 677 12.32 -3.87 9.22
C LEU A 677 11.57 -4.65 8.13
N SER A 678 11.45 -4.09 6.96
CA SER A 678 11.08 -4.84 5.75
C SER A 678 12.24 -4.82 4.76
N SER A 679 12.34 -5.86 3.94
CA SER A 679 13.38 -6.03 2.93
C SER A 679 12.75 -6.01 1.55
N THR A 680 13.33 -5.23 0.63
CA THR A 680 12.83 -5.09 -0.75
C THR A 680 13.99 -5.10 -1.74
N ASN A 681 13.71 -5.45 -2.98
CA ASN A 681 14.63 -5.44 -4.11
C ASN A 681 15.95 -6.22 -3.90
N PRO A 682 15.89 -7.52 -3.54
CA PRO A 682 14.76 -8.42 -3.33
C PRO A 682 14.33 -8.52 -1.86
N ASN A 683 13.11 -9.04 -1.60
CA ASN A 683 12.70 -9.37 -0.24
C ASN A 683 13.35 -10.69 0.22
N LEU A 684 14.45 -10.59 0.96
CA LEU A 684 15.18 -11.73 1.49
C LEU A 684 14.57 -12.29 2.79
N GLN A 685 13.69 -11.54 3.47
CA GLN A 685 13.04 -11.98 4.71
C GLN A 685 11.93 -13.02 4.49
N ASN A 686 11.45 -13.17 3.24
CA ASN A 686 10.36 -14.07 2.89
C ASN A 686 10.80 -15.38 2.25
N ILE A 687 12.11 -15.70 2.24
CA ILE A 687 12.62 -16.97 1.71
C ILE A 687 12.15 -18.12 2.62
N PRO A 688 11.42 -19.12 2.07
CA PRO A 688 10.82 -20.17 2.88
C PRO A 688 11.84 -21.01 3.66
N VAL A 689 11.54 -21.28 4.93
CA VAL A 689 12.40 -22.09 5.82
C VAL A 689 11.83 -23.48 6.08
N ARG A 690 10.49 -23.62 6.03
CA ARG A 690 9.78 -24.80 6.54
C ARG A 690 9.77 -25.98 5.58
N THR A 691 9.95 -25.73 4.29
CA THR A 691 9.90 -26.77 3.26
C THR A 691 11.31 -27.10 2.80
N GLU A 692 11.56 -28.36 2.46
CA GLU A 692 12.85 -28.81 1.93
C GLU A 692 13.28 -28.02 0.69
N ARG A 693 12.34 -27.73 -0.23
CA ARG A 693 12.59 -26.88 -1.41
C ARG A 693 12.98 -25.45 -1.03
N GLY A 694 12.35 -24.89 0.00
CA GLY A 694 12.69 -23.57 0.49
C GLY A 694 14.07 -23.53 1.16
N GLN A 695 14.39 -24.55 1.96
CA GLN A 695 15.70 -24.71 2.57
C GLN A 695 16.80 -24.80 1.52
N ARG A 696 16.57 -25.48 0.38
CA ARG A 696 17.53 -25.49 -0.74
C ARG A 696 17.78 -24.11 -1.33
N VAL A 697 16.81 -23.20 -1.35
CA VAL A 697 17.08 -21.80 -1.73
C VAL A 697 18.02 -21.14 -0.74
N ARG A 698 17.85 -21.36 0.57
CA ARG A 698 18.76 -20.82 1.59
C ARG A 698 20.17 -21.40 1.48
N ASP A 699 20.31 -22.66 1.04
CA ASP A 699 21.60 -23.30 0.81
C ASP A 699 22.40 -22.68 -0.35
N LEU A 700 21.74 -21.91 -1.22
CA LEU A 700 22.37 -21.19 -2.32
C LEU A 700 22.88 -19.79 -1.93
N PHE A 701 22.60 -19.33 -0.72
CA PHE A 701 23.23 -18.15 -0.16
C PHE A 701 24.51 -18.56 0.57
N VAL A 702 25.63 -18.05 0.11
CA VAL A 702 26.96 -18.55 0.46
C VAL A 702 27.83 -17.46 1.08
N ALA A 703 28.88 -17.84 1.78
CA ALA A 703 29.92 -16.93 2.26
C ALA A 703 30.65 -16.26 1.09
N GLY A 704 31.03 -14.98 1.27
CA GLY A 704 31.59 -14.14 0.23
C GLY A 704 32.97 -14.46 -0.28
N GLY A 705 33.59 -15.55 0.18
CA GLY A 705 34.92 -15.99 -0.27
C GLY A 705 35.36 -17.31 0.35
N PRO A 706 36.49 -17.87 -0.10
CA PRO A 706 37.00 -19.16 0.40
C PRO A 706 37.48 -19.10 1.85
N ASP A 707 37.92 -17.94 2.32
CA ASP A 707 38.37 -17.61 3.65
C ASP A 707 37.28 -17.12 4.59
N ARG A 708 36.02 -17.16 4.13
CA ARG A 708 34.86 -16.71 4.89
C ARG A 708 33.88 -17.82 5.19
N VAL A 709 33.09 -17.59 6.21
CA VAL A 709 31.95 -18.42 6.62
C VAL A 709 30.80 -17.50 6.97
N LEU A 710 29.57 -17.99 6.89
CA LEU A 710 28.42 -17.30 7.43
C LEU A 710 28.31 -17.63 8.92
N LEU A 711 28.15 -16.60 9.75
CA LEU A 711 27.77 -16.70 11.14
C LEU A 711 26.31 -16.22 11.22
N SER A 712 25.41 -17.06 11.68
CA SER A 712 24.03 -16.72 12.05
C SER A 712 23.94 -16.62 13.58
N ALA A 713 23.17 -15.62 14.03
CA ALA A 713 22.82 -15.43 15.43
C ALA A 713 21.35 -15.11 15.55
N ASP A 714 20.59 -15.93 16.28
CA ASP A 714 19.15 -15.86 16.39
C ASP A 714 18.70 -15.76 17.86
N TYR A 715 17.71 -14.93 18.15
CA TYR A 715 17.14 -14.87 19.49
C TYR A 715 16.22 -16.06 19.76
N SER A 716 16.54 -16.79 20.82
CA SER A 716 15.68 -17.88 21.28
C SER A 716 14.41 -17.35 21.91
N GLN A 717 13.28 -17.48 21.18
CA GLN A 717 11.92 -17.22 21.65
C GLN A 717 11.70 -15.79 22.20
N ILE A 718 12.23 -14.78 21.55
CA ILE A 718 12.23 -13.41 22.03
C ILE A 718 10.82 -12.89 22.39
N GLU A 719 9.80 -13.15 21.56
CA GLU A 719 8.43 -12.69 21.82
C GLU A 719 7.83 -13.31 23.09
N LEU A 720 8.16 -14.58 23.38
CA LEU A 720 7.74 -15.25 24.62
C LEU A 720 8.46 -14.68 25.85
N ARG A 721 9.71 -14.29 25.72
CA ARG A 721 10.47 -13.61 26.79
C ARG A 721 9.95 -12.21 27.04
N VAL A 722 9.61 -11.50 25.97
CA VAL A 722 8.96 -10.16 26.05
C VAL A 722 7.63 -10.25 26.79
N ILE A 723 6.73 -11.15 26.40
CA ILE A 723 5.42 -11.26 27.07
C ILE A 723 5.54 -11.73 28.54
N ALA A 724 6.49 -12.64 28.85
CA ALA A 724 6.78 -13.04 30.23
C ALA A 724 7.18 -11.81 31.07
N SER A 725 8.04 -10.97 30.51
CA SER A 725 8.50 -9.76 31.19
C SER A 725 7.40 -8.71 31.33
N MET A 726 6.61 -8.44 30.28
CA MET A 726 5.52 -7.44 30.28
C MET A 726 4.37 -7.86 31.16
N SER A 727 3.94 -9.13 31.10
CA SER A 727 2.84 -9.66 31.92
C SER A 727 3.22 -9.81 33.39
N GLY A 728 4.52 -10.00 33.66
CA GLY A 728 5.02 -10.32 35.00
C GLY A 728 4.50 -11.66 35.55
N ASP A 729 4.08 -12.58 34.66
CA ASP A 729 3.60 -13.90 35.06
C ASP A 729 4.73 -14.73 35.70
N SER A 730 4.60 -15.05 36.99
CA SER A 730 5.62 -15.75 37.73
C SER A 730 5.90 -17.14 37.17
N GLY A 731 4.85 -17.87 36.74
CA GLY A 731 5.00 -19.22 36.24
C GLY A 731 5.77 -19.29 34.91
N MET A 732 5.66 -18.24 34.07
CA MET A 732 6.40 -18.13 32.83
C MET A 732 7.82 -17.60 33.06
N ILE A 733 7.98 -16.64 33.97
CA ILE A 733 9.29 -16.12 34.37
C ILE A 733 10.14 -17.22 34.98
N ASP A 734 9.61 -18.01 35.93
CA ASP A 734 10.31 -19.09 36.58
C ASP A 734 10.78 -20.16 35.57
N ALA A 735 9.96 -20.51 34.58
CA ALA A 735 10.33 -21.46 33.53
C ALA A 735 11.54 -20.96 32.71
N PHE A 736 11.59 -19.67 32.38
CA PHE A 736 12.73 -19.07 31.67
C PHE A 736 13.98 -18.97 32.56
N LEU A 737 13.83 -18.64 33.82
CA LEU A 737 14.96 -18.54 34.76
C LEU A 737 15.58 -19.90 35.10
N SER A 738 14.75 -20.97 35.15
CA SER A 738 15.23 -22.33 35.34
C SER A 738 15.82 -22.97 34.08
N GLY A 739 15.75 -22.27 32.91
CA GLY A 739 16.27 -22.80 31.65
C GLY A 739 15.46 -23.94 31.06
N GLU A 740 14.19 -24.10 31.47
CA GLU A 740 13.29 -25.11 30.95
C GLU A 740 12.82 -24.74 29.52
N ASP A 741 12.56 -25.78 28.72
CA ASP A 741 11.85 -25.57 27.44
C ASP A 741 10.44 -25.05 27.71
N ILE A 742 10.18 -23.78 27.38
CA ILE A 742 8.91 -23.12 27.69
C ILE A 742 7.70 -23.85 27.07
N HIS A 743 7.87 -24.50 25.92
CA HIS A 743 6.78 -25.26 25.30
C HIS A 743 6.52 -26.57 26.04
N ALA A 744 7.58 -27.24 26.51
CA ALA A 744 7.45 -28.42 27.34
C ALA A 744 6.90 -28.08 28.73
N ALA A 745 7.38 -26.99 29.34
CA ALA A 745 6.84 -26.48 30.62
C ALA A 745 5.35 -26.11 30.52
N THR A 746 4.97 -25.44 29.45
CA THR A 746 3.55 -25.13 29.16
C THR A 746 2.73 -26.42 28.99
N ALA A 747 3.24 -27.39 28.20
CA ALA A 747 2.55 -28.66 27.99
C ALA A 747 2.37 -29.43 29.31
N SER A 748 3.42 -29.51 30.11
CA SER A 748 3.37 -30.17 31.44
C SER A 748 2.24 -29.57 32.29
N LYS A 749 2.21 -28.24 32.41
CA LYS A 749 1.22 -27.54 33.25
C LYS A 749 -0.19 -27.59 32.69
N VAL A 750 -0.35 -27.43 31.39
CA VAL A 750 -1.68 -27.38 30.71
C VAL A 750 -2.29 -28.76 30.61
N PHE A 751 -1.51 -29.78 30.33
CA PHE A 751 -2.01 -31.16 30.21
C PHE A 751 -1.89 -31.98 31.52
N GLY A 752 -1.26 -31.40 32.56
CA GLY A 752 -1.13 -32.05 33.87
C GLY A 752 -0.23 -33.27 33.86
N VAL A 753 0.81 -33.27 33.01
CA VAL A 753 1.80 -34.36 32.92
C VAL A 753 3.15 -33.91 33.44
N PRO A 754 3.96 -34.77 34.03
CA PRO A 754 5.31 -34.44 34.46
C PRO A 754 6.16 -33.96 33.28
N LEU A 755 7.07 -33.00 33.50
CA LEU A 755 7.87 -32.38 32.44
C LEU A 755 8.66 -33.41 31.60
N GLY A 756 9.21 -34.46 32.24
CA GLY A 756 9.93 -35.54 31.57
C GLY A 756 9.07 -36.52 30.78
N GLU A 757 7.75 -36.45 30.92
CA GLU A 757 6.78 -37.32 30.22
C GLU A 757 6.02 -36.59 29.12
N VAL A 758 6.31 -35.31 28.90
CA VAL A 758 5.69 -34.50 27.83
C VAL A 758 6.03 -35.09 26.45
N THR A 759 5.03 -35.52 25.74
CA THR A 759 5.22 -36.06 24.38
C THR A 759 5.53 -34.94 23.36
N ARG A 760 6.14 -35.33 22.23
CA ARG A 760 6.41 -34.44 21.11
C ARG A 760 5.15 -33.73 20.61
N GLU A 761 4.04 -34.44 20.60
CA GLU A 761 2.73 -33.91 20.17
C GLU A 761 2.22 -32.86 21.15
N GLN A 762 2.24 -33.14 22.45
CA GLN A 762 1.85 -32.20 23.50
C GLN A 762 2.71 -30.93 23.48
N ARG A 763 4.03 -31.10 23.32
CA ARG A 763 4.93 -29.97 23.17
C ARG A 763 4.62 -29.13 21.92
N SER A 764 4.30 -29.78 20.80
CA SER A 764 3.93 -29.11 19.56
C SER A 764 2.60 -28.35 19.69
N GLN A 765 1.61 -28.95 20.34
CA GLN A 765 0.35 -28.30 20.66
C GLN A 765 0.54 -27.09 21.57
N ALA A 766 1.36 -27.24 22.63
CA ALA A 766 1.70 -26.14 23.52
C ALA A 766 2.44 -25.01 22.79
N LYS A 767 3.32 -25.34 21.83
CA LYS A 767 3.96 -24.35 20.97
C LYS A 767 2.91 -23.54 20.18
N THR A 768 1.96 -24.22 19.56
CA THR A 768 0.86 -23.57 18.82
C THR A 768 0.00 -22.70 19.74
N VAL A 769 -0.27 -23.16 20.96
CA VAL A 769 -1.03 -22.39 21.95
C VAL A 769 -0.26 -21.18 22.44
N ASN A 770 1.03 -21.32 22.80
CA ASN A 770 1.87 -20.22 23.26
C ASN A 770 1.90 -19.07 22.25
N PHE A 771 2.16 -19.37 20.98
CA PHE A 771 2.14 -18.34 19.93
C PHE A 771 0.73 -17.87 19.59
N GLY A 772 -0.23 -18.78 19.51
CA GLY A 772 -1.60 -18.45 19.20
C GLY A 772 -2.21 -17.44 20.19
N ILE A 773 -1.95 -17.61 21.48
CA ILE A 773 -2.46 -16.70 22.52
C ILE A 773 -1.82 -15.31 22.42
N ILE A 774 -0.50 -15.25 22.16
CA ILE A 774 0.20 -13.98 21.91
C ILE A 774 -0.44 -13.24 20.72
N TYR A 775 -0.83 -13.98 19.68
CA TYR A 775 -1.49 -13.40 18.49
C TYR A 775 -3.01 -13.25 18.63
N GLY A 776 -3.56 -13.43 19.84
CA GLY A 776 -5.00 -13.24 20.12
C GLY A 776 -5.88 -14.24 19.38
N VAL A 777 -5.42 -15.49 19.22
CA VAL A 777 -6.16 -16.53 18.49
C VAL A 777 -7.43 -16.91 19.27
N SER A 778 -8.55 -17.06 18.55
CA SER A 778 -9.78 -17.60 19.11
C SER A 778 -9.74 -19.14 19.16
N ALA A 779 -10.64 -19.77 19.93
CA ALA A 779 -10.80 -21.23 19.93
C ALA A 779 -11.06 -21.81 18.54
N PHE A 780 -11.78 -21.06 17.69
CA PHE A 780 -11.98 -21.41 16.28
C PHE A 780 -10.65 -21.33 15.49
N GLY A 781 -9.91 -20.25 15.63
CA GLY A 781 -8.60 -20.11 14.95
C GLY A 781 -7.61 -21.19 15.39
N LEU A 782 -7.56 -21.51 16.69
CA LEU A 782 -6.68 -22.56 17.21
C LEU A 782 -7.08 -23.95 16.66
N SER A 783 -8.37 -24.26 16.56
CA SER A 783 -8.84 -25.53 15.97
C SER A 783 -8.53 -25.65 14.47
N GLN A 784 -8.33 -24.56 13.76
CA GLN A 784 -7.90 -24.58 12.35
C GLN A 784 -6.38 -24.81 12.20
N GLN A 785 -5.60 -24.44 13.21
CA GLN A 785 -4.13 -24.51 13.21
C GLN A 785 -3.56 -25.73 13.96
N SER A 786 -4.44 -26.54 14.55
CA SER A 786 -4.06 -27.72 15.33
C SER A 786 -4.98 -28.90 15.06
N SER A 787 -4.65 -30.07 15.56
CA SER A 787 -5.52 -31.27 15.54
C SER A 787 -6.69 -31.22 16.54
N LEU A 788 -6.84 -30.09 17.28
CA LEU A 788 -7.85 -29.96 18.34
C LEU A 788 -9.22 -29.61 17.73
N SER A 789 -10.27 -30.23 18.27
CA SER A 789 -11.64 -29.76 18.03
C SER A 789 -11.84 -28.36 18.65
N ARG A 790 -12.87 -27.64 18.22
CA ARG A 790 -13.19 -26.32 18.77
C ARG A 790 -13.46 -26.35 20.29
N THR A 791 -14.02 -27.43 20.80
CA THR A 791 -14.27 -27.60 22.24
C THR A 791 -12.96 -27.81 22.99
N GLU A 792 -12.11 -28.72 22.54
CA GLU A 792 -10.79 -28.95 23.11
C GLU A 792 -9.90 -27.70 23.07
N ALA A 793 -9.91 -26.95 21.93
CA ALA A 793 -9.19 -25.69 21.80
C ALA A 793 -9.65 -24.66 22.86
N LYS A 794 -10.98 -24.60 23.14
CA LYS A 794 -11.52 -23.72 24.18
C LYS A 794 -11.06 -24.14 25.58
N GLU A 795 -11.02 -25.43 25.86
CA GLU A 795 -10.57 -25.98 27.16
C GLU A 795 -9.08 -25.72 27.36
N VAL A 796 -8.25 -25.96 26.35
CA VAL A 796 -6.80 -25.71 26.38
C VAL A 796 -6.50 -24.23 26.60
N ILE A 797 -7.21 -23.29 25.91
CA ILE A 797 -7.08 -21.86 26.15
C ILE A 797 -7.49 -21.51 27.59
N GLY A 798 -8.55 -22.09 28.11
CA GLY A 798 -8.99 -21.89 29.48
C GLY A 798 -7.93 -22.35 30.50
N GLN A 799 -7.38 -23.54 30.32
CA GLN A 799 -6.31 -24.08 31.16
C GLN A 799 -5.02 -23.25 31.07
N TYR A 800 -4.67 -22.76 29.86
CA TYR A 800 -3.53 -21.88 29.69
C TYR A 800 -3.66 -20.60 30.51
N PHE A 801 -4.79 -19.95 30.48
CA PHE A 801 -5.02 -18.73 31.27
C PHE A 801 -5.15 -18.98 32.78
N ALA A 802 -5.58 -20.17 33.16
CA ALA A 802 -5.57 -20.60 34.55
C ALA A 802 -4.11 -20.86 35.03
N THR A 803 -3.27 -21.37 34.15
CA THR A 803 -1.83 -21.61 34.39
C THR A 803 -1.02 -20.33 34.43
N TYR A 804 -1.34 -19.39 33.53
CA TYR A 804 -0.63 -18.10 33.37
C TYR A 804 -1.58 -16.91 33.53
N PRO A 805 -2.07 -16.65 34.73
CA PRO A 805 -3.08 -15.59 34.98
C PRO A 805 -2.54 -14.19 34.67
N GLY A 806 -1.22 -13.98 34.82
CA GLY A 806 -0.55 -12.72 34.47
C GLY A 806 -0.69 -12.37 33.00
N ILE A 807 -0.64 -13.37 32.11
CA ILE A 807 -0.83 -13.16 30.66
C ILE A 807 -2.28 -12.74 30.37
N LYS A 808 -3.25 -13.40 31.00
CA LYS A 808 -4.67 -13.00 30.84
C LYS A 808 -4.90 -11.56 31.27
N LYS A 809 -4.36 -11.19 32.43
CA LYS A 809 -4.45 -9.81 32.93
C LYS A 809 -3.78 -8.82 31.97
N TYR A 810 -2.60 -9.14 31.46
CA TYR A 810 -1.89 -8.31 30.48
C TYR A 810 -2.75 -8.05 29.23
N ILE A 811 -3.35 -9.11 28.66
CA ILE A 811 -4.20 -9.02 27.48
C ILE A 811 -5.38 -8.07 27.73
N ASP A 812 -6.08 -8.25 28.87
CA ASP A 812 -7.23 -7.43 29.24
C ASP A 812 -6.82 -5.96 29.46
N ASP A 813 -5.68 -5.74 30.15
CA ASP A 813 -5.14 -4.41 30.41
C ASP A 813 -4.71 -3.69 29.11
N GLN A 814 -4.11 -4.40 28.14
CA GLN A 814 -3.72 -3.80 26.87
C GLN A 814 -4.93 -3.34 26.05
N VAL A 815 -5.96 -4.16 25.96
CA VAL A 815 -7.20 -3.79 25.25
C VAL A 815 -7.89 -2.61 25.94
N ALA A 816 -7.92 -2.59 27.27
CA ALA A 816 -8.48 -1.49 28.03
C ALA A 816 -7.68 -0.19 27.85
N ALA A 817 -6.34 -0.28 27.89
CA ALA A 817 -5.45 0.86 27.65
C ALA A 817 -5.58 1.40 26.22
N ALA A 818 -5.69 0.50 25.23
CA ALA A 818 -5.91 0.89 23.83
C ALA A 818 -7.21 1.66 23.64
N ARG A 819 -8.29 1.26 24.29
CA ARG A 819 -9.56 2.01 24.28
C ARG A 819 -9.47 3.36 24.96
N ALA A 820 -8.72 3.45 26.06
CA ALA A 820 -8.59 4.70 26.81
C ALA A 820 -7.69 5.73 26.13
N LYS A 821 -6.58 5.26 25.50
CA LYS A 821 -5.53 6.10 24.94
C LYS A 821 -5.60 6.25 23.40
N GLY A 822 -6.27 5.33 22.71
CA GLY A 822 -6.25 5.22 21.24
C GLY A 822 -4.99 4.58 20.66
N TYR A 823 -4.04 4.14 21.50
CA TYR A 823 -2.80 3.50 21.10
C TYR A 823 -2.26 2.53 22.16
N VAL A 824 -1.32 1.69 21.75
CA VAL A 824 -0.47 0.87 22.64
C VAL A 824 1.00 1.19 22.40
N GLU A 825 1.87 0.82 23.35
CA GLU A 825 3.30 1.19 23.34
C GLU A 825 4.20 -0.03 23.57
N THR A 826 5.37 -0.03 22.91
CA THR A 826 6.46 -0.97 23.25
C THR A 826 7.13 -0.59 24.57
N LEU A 827 8.03 -1.45 25.09
CA LEU A 827 8.81 -1.11 26.28
C LEU A 827 9.75 0.09 26.08
N LEU A 828 10.07 0.43 24.83
CA LEU A 828 10.89 1.59 24.47
C LEU A 828 10.06 2.84 24.14
N GLY A 829 8.72 2.74 24.18
CA GLY A 829 7.82 3.89 23.95
C GLY A 829 7.33 4.06 22.51
N ARG A 830 7.69 3.15 21.58
CA ARG A 830 7.12 3.20 20.22
C ARG A 830 5.61 3.01 20.28
N ARG A 831 4.86 3.85 19.55
CA ARG A 831 3.40 3.81 19.53
C ARG A 831 2.82 3.11 18.33
N ARG A 832 1.76 2.35 18.58
CA ARG A 832 0.85 1.82 17.57
C ARG A 832 -0.56 2.36 17.81
N TYR A 833 -1.04 3.23 16.93
CA TYR A 833 -2.38 3.80 17.00
C TYR A 833 -3.43 2.78 16.56
N LEU A 834 -4.57 2.74 17.26
CA LEU A 834 -5.64 1.75 17.08
C LEU A 834 -6.98 2.47 16.91
N ARG A 835 -7.14 3.16 15.80
CA ARG A 835 -8.30 4.03 15.51
C ARG A 835 -9.63 3.27 15.50
N ASP A 836 -9.59 1.95 15.19
CA ASP A 836 -10.76 1.08 15.06
C ASP A 836 -11.06 0.26 16.34
N ILE A 837 -10.44 0.56 17.47
CA ILE A 837 -10.57 -0.25 18.71
C ILE A 837 -12.00 -0.26 19.25
N ASP A 838 -12.79 0.78 18.99
CA ASP A 838 -14.19 0.91 19.39
C ASP A 838 -15.18 0.76 18.23
N SER A 839 -14.72 0.22 17.08
CA SER A 839 -15.56 -0.01 15.92
C SER A 839 -16.80 -0.86 16.26
N ARG A 840 -17.96 -0.47 15.78
CA ARG A 840 -19.22 -1.25 15.91
C ARG A 840 -19.15 -2.55 15.11
N ASN A 841 -18.36 -2.60 14.06
CA ASN A 841 -18.13 -3.82 13.30
C ASN A 841 -17.23 -4.77 14.09
N GLN A 842 -17.79 -5.94 14.49
CA GLN A 842 -17.10 -6.92 15.30
C GLN A 842 -15.80 -7.45 14.66
N ALA A 843 -15.76 -7.60 13.34
CA ALA A 843 -14.57 -8.11 12.65
C ALA A 843 -13.44 -7.07 12.69
N VAL A 844 -13.75 -5.79 12.41
CA VAL A 844 -12.82 -4.66 12.46
C VAL A 844 -12.32 -4.44 13.88
N ARG A 845 -13.24 -4.37 14.84
CA ARG A 845 -12.87 -4.26 16.26
C ARG A 845 -12.01 -5.40 16.74
N GLY A 846 -12.36 -6.66 16.39
CA GLY A 846 -11.57 -7.84 16.77
C GLY A 846 -10.17 -7.83 16.14
N HIS A 847 -9.99 -7.26 14.95
CA HIS A 847 -8.67 -7.04 14.36
C HIS A 847 -7.86 -6.02 15.18
N SER A 848 -8.49 -4.90 15.54
CA SER A 848 -7.86 -3.84 16.36
C SER A 848 -7.50 -4.34 17.76
N GLU A 849 -8.36 -5.15 18.40
CA GLU A 849 -8.08 -5.79 19.69
C GLU A 849 -6.89 -6.76 19.61
N ARG A 850 -6.77 -7.55 18.54
CA ARG A 850 -5.58 -8.38 18.32
C ARG A 850 -4.32 -7.55 18.15
N ASN A 851 -4.39 -6.45 17.41
CA ASN A 851 -3.26 -5.53 17.27
C ASN A 851 -2.87 -4.88 18.60
N ALA A 852 -3.85 -4.59 19.49
CA ALA A 852 -3.58 -4.08 20.84
C ALA A 852 -2.73 -5.05 21.67
N ILE A 853 -2.92 -6.34 21.49
CA ILE A 853 -2.18 -7.39 22.20
C ILE A 853 -0.79 -7.59 21.57
N ASN A 854 -0.75 -7.71 20.24
CA ASN A 854 0.45 -8.11 19.49
C ASN A 854 1.48 -7.00 19.33
N ALA A 855 1.02 -5.77 19.02
CA ALA A 855 1.94 -4.71 18.64
C ALA A 855 2.97 -4.36 19.73
N PRO A 856 2.63 -4.31 21.03
CA PRO A 856 3.62 -4.09 22.07
C PRO A 856 4.68 -5.19 22.13
N ILE A 857 4.31 -6.45 21.93
CA ILE A 857 5.21 -7.61 22.01
C ILE A 857 6.12 -7.65 20.80
N GLN A 858 5.55 -7.65 19.60
CA GLN A 858 6.30 -7.69 18.35
C GLN A 858 7.18 -6.45 18.17
N GLY A 859 6.64 -5.27 18.52
CA GLY A 859 7.38 -4.02 18.46
C GLY A 859 8.55 -4.00 19.44
N THR A 860 8.36 -4.46 20.68
CA THR A 860 9.45 -4.56 21.65
C THR A 860 10.53 -5.56 21.18
N ALA A 861 10.14 -6.70 20.62
CA ALA A 861 11.10 -7.64 20.05
C ALA A 861 11.90 -7.01 18.91
N ALA A 862 11.23 -6.28 17.99
CA ALA A 862 11.89 -5.56 16.91
C ALA A 862 12.84 -4.47 17.43
N ASP A 863 12.41 -3.69 18.44
CA ASP A 863 13.24 -2.67 19.06
C ASP A 863 14.50 -3.27 19.71
N ILE A 864 14.39 -4.43 20.38
CA ILE A 864 15.53 -5.15 20.97
C ILE A 864 16.50 -5.62 19.88
N VAL A 865 16.01 -6.17 18.77
CA VAL A 865 16.85 -6.58 17.61
C VAL A 865 17.61 -5.36 17.06
N LYS A 866 16.94 -4.23 16.89
CA LYS A 866 17.57 -2.97 16.41
C LYS A 866 18.64 -2.47 17.37
N LEU A 867 18.40 -2.51 18.69
CA LEU A 867 19.42 -2.17 19.70
C LEU A 867 20.62 -3.09 19.61
N ALA A 868 20.40 -4.40 19.44
CA ALA A 868 21.48 -5.36 19.25
C ALA A 868 22.30 -5.03 17.99
N MET A 869 21.62 -4.74 16.86
CA MET A 869 22.28 -4.36 15.60
C MET A 869 23.18 -3.13 15.76
N ILE A 870 22.69 -2.09 16.42
CA ILE A 870 23.44 -0.86 16.68
C ILE A 870 24.68 -1.17 17.55
N ARG A 871 24.51 -1.87 18.67
CA ARG A 871 25.62 -2.19 19.59
C ARG A 871 26.68 -3.08 18.94
N ILE A 872 26.24 -4.07 18.17
CA ILE A 872 27.14 -4.96 17.43
C ILE A 872 27.93 -4.14 16.41
N HIS A 873 27.26 -3.32 15.60
CA HIS A 873 27.88 -2.50 14.57
C HIS A 873 28.95 -1.58 15.18
N ASP A 874 28.63 -0.85 16.26
CA ASP A 874 29.56 0.01 16.97
C ASP A 874 30.74 -0.78 17.53
N ARG A 875 30.47 -1.97 18.06
CA ARG A 875 31.49 -2.84 18.60
C ARG A 875 32.43 -3.34 17.52
N LEU A 876 31.90 -3.78 16.38
CA LEU A 876 32.71 -4.26 15.26
C LEU A 876 33.62 -3.17 14.70
N GLN A 877 33.14 -1.96 14.60
CA GLN A 877 33.94 -0.82 14.15
C GLN A 877 35.03 -0.45 15.14
N ARG A 878 34.68 -0.35 16.43
CA ARG A 878 35.63 0.00 17.50
C ARG A 878 36.76 -1.03 17.66
N ASP A 879 36.42 -2.30 17.56
CA ASP A 879 37.38 -3.39 17.77
C ASP A 879 38.09 -3.79 16.45
N GLY A 880 37.75 -3.16 15.32
CA GLY A 880 38.43 -3.32 14.04
C GLY A 880 38.13 -4.64 13.31
N PHE A 881 36.94 -5.22 13.50
CA PHE A 881 36.53 -6.41 12.75
C PHE A 881 36.32 -6.08 11.26
N ALA A 882 36.78 -6.98 10.37
CA ALA A 882 36.57 -6.90 8.95
C ALA A 882 35.33 -7.69 8.46
N SER A 883 34.66 -8.38 9.37
CA SER A 883 33.50 -9.24 9.14
C SER A 883 32.18 -8.43 9.27
N PRO A 884 31.52 -8.06 8.18
CA PRO A 884 30.31 -7.24 8.22
C PRO A 884 29.07 -8.05 8.64
N MET A 885 28.12 -7.39 9.28
CA MET A 885 26.72 -7.80 9.32
C MET A 885 26.13 -7.57 7.93
N ILE A 886 25.40 -8.54 7.38
CA ILE A 886 24.92 -8.50 5.98
C ILE A 886 23.42 -8.68 5.82
N LEU A 887 22.77 -9.30 6.81
CA LEU A 887 21.33 -9.58 6.71
C LEU A 887 20.67 -9.60 8.10
N GLN A 888 19.43 -9.15 8.13
CA GLN A 888 18.52 -9.30 9.27
C GLN A 888 17.22 -9.95 8.76
N VAL A 889 16.80 -11.05 9.41
CA VAL A 889 15.58 -11.79 9.06
C VAL A 889 14.85 -12.16 10.34
N HIS A 890 13.68 -11.54 10.59
CA HIS A 890 12.90 -11.69 11.82
C HIS A 890 13.74 -11.34 13.09
N ASP A 891 14.22 -12.31 13.80
CA ASP A 891 15.06 -12.23 15.01
C ASP A 891 16.48 -12.74 14.80
N GLU A 892 16.84 -13.09 13.54
CA GLU A 892 18.15 -13.57 13.10
C GLU A 892 19.00 -12.44 12.51
N LEU A 893 20.30 -12.41 12.86
CA LEU A 893 21.34 -11.58 12.27
C LEU A 893 22.39 -12.47 11.59
N VAL A 894 22.75 -12.15 10.35
CA VAL A 894 23.72 -12.91 9.56
C VAL A 894 24.95 -12.05 9.24
N PHE A 895 26.12 -12.65 9.38
CA PHE A 895 27.41 -12.02 9.14
C PHE A 895 28.21 -12.81 8.10
N ASP A 896 28.96 -12.10 7.25
CA ASP A 896 29.93 -12.68 6.34
C ASP A 896 31.31 -12.63 7.00
N ALA A 897 31.59 -13.62 7.84
CA ALA A 897 32.69 -13.64 8.77
C ALA A 897 34.00 -14.17 8.14
N TYR A 898 35.10 -13.50 8.34
CA TYR A 898 36.42 -14.11 8.10
C TYR A 898 36.65 -15.28 9.04
N SER A 899 37.17 -16.40 8.52
CA SER A 899 37.44 -17.62 9.31
C SER A 899 38.39 -17.36 10.47
N SER A 900 39.28 -16.37 10.34
CA SER A 900 40.18 -15.93 11.41
C SER A 900 39.52 -15.15 12.54
N GLU A 901 38.36 -14.53 12.27
CA GLU A 901 37.62 -13.69 13.22
C GLU A 901 36.42 -14.40 13.85
N VAL A 902 35.98 -15.53 13.28
CA VAL A 902 34.65 -16.11 13.53
C VAL A 902 34.40 -16.40 15.02
N GLU A 903 35.35 -16.92 15.75
CA GLU A 903 35.17 -17.24 17.18
C GLU A 903 35.09 -15.94 18.04
N ALA A 904 35.90 -14.94 17.74
CA ALA A 904 35.87 -13.66 18.42
C ALA A 904 34.58 -12.91 18.10
N LEU A 905 34.18 -12.89 16.81
CA LEU A 905 32.92 -12.30 16.32
C LEU A 905 31.72 -12.97 17.00
N ARG A 906 31.68 -14.31 17.02
CA ARG A 906 30.64 -15.09 17.67
C ARG A 906 30.44 -14.70 19.13
N ALA A 907 31.56 -14.56 19.87
CA ALA A 907 31.51 -14.17 21.27
C ALA A 907 30.97 -12.74 21.45
N VAL A 908 31.40 -11.79 20.60
CA VAL A 908 30.93 -10.39 20.62
C VAL A 908 29.44 -10.32 20.27
N VAL A 909 29.04 -10.94 19.17
CA VAL A 909 27.64 -10.90 18.70
C VAL A 909 26.69 -11.47 19.74
N LYS A 910 27.04 -12.64 20.30
CA LYS A 910 26.23 -13.26 21.36
C LYS A 910 26.12 -12.36 22.59
N ALA A 911 27.21 -11.80 23.06
CA ALA A 911 27.22 -10.95 24.24
C ALA A 911 26.40 -9.67 24.04
N GLU A 912 26.53 -9.00 22.88
CA GLU A 912 25.79 -7.78 22.60
C GLU A 912 24.28 -8.04 22.39
N MET A 913 23.91 -9.18 21.76
CA MET A 913 22.51 -9.59 21.66
C MET A 913 21.91 -9.87 23.04
N GLU A 914 22.57 -10.68 23.87
CA GLU A 914 22.08 -11.02 25.21
C GLU A 914 22.01 -9.81 26.15
N ALA A 915 22.86 -8.81 25.96
CA ALA A 915 22.89 -7.55 26.72
C ALA A 915 22.09 -6.40 26.12
N ALA A 916 21.44 -6.58 24.94
CA ALA A 916 20.82 -5.50 24.18
C ALA A 916 19.75 -4.75 25.00
N PHE A 917 18.97 -5.48 25.80
CA PHE A 917 17.92 -4.90 26.65
C PHE A 917 17.73 -5.74 27.91
N THR A 918 17.31 -5.09 29.00
CA THR A 918 17.07 -5.78 30.28
C THR A 918 15.59 -6.14 30.42
N LEU A 919 15.29 -7.42 30.36
CA LEU A 919 13.99 -7.98 30.68
C LEU A 919 14.00 -8.64 32.09
N LYS A 920 12.84 -9.04 32.59
CA LYS A 920 12.71 -9.85 33.82
C LYS A 920 13.22 -11.30 33.65
N VAL A 921 13.45 -11.70 32.41
CA VAL A 921 14.01 -12.99 32.02
C VAL A 921 15.23 -12.76 31.12
N PRO A 922 16.24 -13.63 31.10
CA PRO A 922 17.42 -13.42 30.27
C PRO A 922 17.05 -13.44 28.77
N LEU A 923 17.66 -12.57 27.98
CA LEU A 923 17.73 -12.75 26.53
C LEU A 923 18.78 -13.84 26.25
N VAL A 924 18.48 -14.71 25.29
CA VAL A 924 19.37 -15.79 24.89
C VAL A 924 19.51 -15.77 23.38
N ALA A 925 20.77 -15.76 22.91
CA ALA A 925 21.10 -15.83 21.50
C ALA A 925 21.80 -17.17 21.19
N GLU A 926 21.26 -17.86 20.18
CA GLU A 926 21.86 -19.07 19.62
C GLU A 926 22.68 -18.69 18.39
N THR A 927 23.82 -19.39 18.18
CA THR A 927 24.72 -19.06 17.08
C THR A 927 25.12 -20.28 16.32
N GLY A 928 25.11 -20.23 15.00
CA GLY A 928 25.61 -21.27 14.12
C GLY A 928 26.61 -20.74 13.08
N VAL A 929 27.45 -21.60 12.56
CA VAL A 929 28.47 -21.25 11.57
C VAL A 929 28.44 -22.26 10.43
N GLY A 930 28.43 -21.78 9.20
CA GLY A 930 28.41 -22.64 8.02
C GLY A 930 28.96 -21.97 6.77
N ARG A 931 29.10 -22.72 5.69
CA ARG A 931 29.49 -22.18 4.38
C ARG A 931 28.30 -21.56 3.65
N THR A 932 27.12 -22.02 3.99
CA THR A 932 25.85 -21.54 3.44
C THR A 932 24.93 -21.05 4.56
N TRP A 933 23.95 -20.26 4.23
CA TRP A 933 22.99 -19.76 5.20
C TRP A 933 22.22 -20.90 5.88
N LEU A 934 21.84 -21.95 5.12
CA LEU A 934 21.17 -23.11 5.70
C LEU A 934 22.04 -23.83 6.73
N GLN A 935 23.35 -23.96 6.48
CA GLN A 935 24.27 -24.63 7.42
C GLN A 935 24.56 -23.79 8.67
N ALA A 936 24.46 -22.48 8.54
CA ALA A 936 24.69 -21.55 9.65
C ALA A 936 23.46 -21.36 10.55
N HIS A 937 22.26 -21.75 10.08
CA HIS A 937 21.00 -21.56 10.81
C HIS A 937 20.62 -22.72 11.72
#